data_fb4b9e438534e22f4bccbdeb0a3f3872
#
_entry.id   fb4b9e438534e22f4bccbdeb0a3f3872
#
_cell.length_a   1.000
_cell.length_b   1.000
_cell.length_c   1.000
_cell.angle_alpha   90.00
_cell.angle_beta   90.00
_cell.angle_gamma   90.00
#
_symmetry.space_group_name_H-M   'P 1'
#
loop_
_entity.id
_entity.type
_entity.pdbx_description
1 polymer ?
#
loop_
_entity_poly.entity_id
_entity_poly.type
_entity_poly.pdbx_seq_one_letter_code
_entity_poly.pdbx_strand_id
1 'polypeptide(L)'
;MHFHFGWIPVCLALAGPVWGQQPLVGTSVLEEATGDVRSAALVADIDQFATQLIKDAEGKRSAFWKLDLSSAKSYEASVEPRRARLGAILGLHELDVRVPMVGLEYLSSSVHELRLAEAAKYVVHAVRWPALEGVNGEGIYLKQRAEAVACVILLPDAGQTPEELAGLVEGKEMLGQAAHELALAGCDVVIPALINRQSDFSGNAELGLRTDLSHREWIYRQTFELGRNVGGYELHKVLALVEWMQARKVPVGVAGYGEGGRLALLAAALDKRIDATLVSGAWEELEDTWQRPLERNGFGLIKEFGEAEIASLVMPRPLIIAHGQYPALPAGGESKAGVRKNAAPANLDHPEEEAVRKGIKRARQLVGDKLAEHLRLVIAEEGDLAIFPVEAVGWLRKALQVGKLEAPSELRIRRGSLPDDRARQQRLVNELVNHARHALQVCERQRTALVWKPLAAAKTDDVRMATTAKLRKAFWEDSIGRLPDPVGPPAAQSRVLAQNEDFVTHEVMMEVWPGVSAWGYLLVPTGIKEGERRPVVVCQHGLEGLPEDVVNEDSSAKAFGAYKGFAATLARKGYVTFAPHNFYRGKDHFRVIQRKLNLVGLSLFSVIIGQHQQTLAWLKTQPFVDGEKIAFYGLSYGGKSAMRIPAVLPDYCLSICSGDFNEWVRKCATVDLPLSYVYSGEYEIWEWNLGNTFNYAEMAALIAPRPFMVERGHDDGVGLDEWVAYEYAKVFRYYNKLGLGGKSQIEYFNGPHTINGKGTVEFLRQHLGR
;
A
#
# COMPACT_ATOMS: atom_id res chain seq x y z
N MET A 1 12.06 -21.11 69.01
CA MET A 1 13.47 -21.51 69.16
C MET A 1 13.75 -22.68 68.25
N HIS A 2 14.44 -22.43 67.17
CA HIS A 2 15.51 -23.23 66.57
C HIS A 2 15.75 -22.60 65.19
N PHE A 3 16.83 -21.85 65.06
CA PHE A 3 17.36 -21.30 63.82
C PHE A 3 18.09 -22.42 63.06
N HIS A 4 17.72 -22.64 61.76
CA HIS A 4 18.57 -23.40 60.87
C HIS A 4 19.21 -22.43 59.83
N PHE A 5 20.54 -22.34 59.98
CA PHE A 5 21.40 -21.70 58.96
C PHE A 5 21.51 -22.62 57.75
N GLY A 6 20.99 -22.17 56.60
CA GLY A 6 21.22 -22.81 55.32
C GLY A 6 22.45 -22.22 54.66
N TRP A 7 23.37 -23.07 54.29
CA TRP A 7 24.56 -22.74 53.50
C TRP A 7 24.19 -22.31 52.10
N ILE A 8 24.65 -21.13 51.67
CA ILE A 8 24.63 -20.67 50.28
C ILE A 8 25.90 -21.19 49.60
N PRO A 9 25.82 -21.99 48.52
CA PRO A 9 27.04 -22.32 47.77
C PRO A 9 27.46 -21.10 46.96
N VAL A 10 28.61 -20.59 47.23
CA VAL A 10 29.32 -19.63 46.37
C VAL A 10 29.75 -20.38 45.09
N CYS A 11 29.01 -20.22 44.02
CA CYS A 11 29.49 -20.59 42.68
C CYS A 11 30.65 -19.63 42.32
N LEU A 12 31.86 -20.12 42.40
CA LEU A 12 32.99 -19.50 41.69
C LEU A 12 32.70 -19.59 40.20
N ALA A 13 32.27 -18.48 39.61
CA ALA A 13 32.33 -18.30 38.15
C ALA A 13 33.81 -18.32 37.77
N LEU A 14 34.22 -19.36 37.06
CA LEU A 14 35.47 -19.38 36.32
C LEU A 14 35.40 -18.26 35.30
N ALA A 15 36.07 -17.16 35.55
CA ALA A 15 36.31 -16.10 34.57
C ALA A 15 37.17 -16.72 33.48
N GLY A 16 36.51 -17.10 32.35
CA GLY A 16 37.19 -17.32 31.10
C GLY A 16 37.91 -16.02 30.68
N PRO A 17 38.92 -16.10 29.86
CA PRO A 17 39.68 -14.92 29.47
C PRO A 17 38.71 -13.87 28.86
N VAL A 18 38.68 -12.70 29.50
CA VAL A 18 38.03 -11.50 28.94
C VAL A 18 38.86 -11.12 27.73
N TRP A 19 38.50 -11.63 26.56
CA TRP A 19 39.01 -11.14 25.29
C TRP A 19 38.54 -9.68 25.20
N GLY A 20 39.51 -8.75 25.30
CA GLY A 20 39.25 -7.31 25.20
C GLY A 20 38.42 -7.05 23.93
N GLN A 21 37.36 -6.26 24.06
CA GLN A 21 36.50 -5.77 22.97
C GLN A 21 37.34 -4.94 22.00
N GLN A 22 38.14 -5.58 21.15
CA GLN A 22 38.85 -4.87 20.09
C GLN A 22 37.93 -4.73 18.90
N PRO A 23 37.52 -3.51 18.55
CA PRO A 23 36.74 -3.28 17.34
C PRO A 23 37.53 -3.64 16.10
N LEU A 24 36.90 -3.87 14.98
CA LEU A 24 37.53 -3.97 13.68
C LEU A 24 38.34 -2.70 13.41
N VAL A 25 39.48 -2.86 12.73
CA VAL A 25 40.31 -1.74 12.35
C VAL A 25 39.49 -0.71 11.56
N GLY A 26 39.54 0.55 11.99
CA GLY A 26 38.79 1.64 11.37
C GLY A 26 37.36 1.80 11.87
N THR A 27 36.95 1.06 12.94
CA THR A 27 35.66 1.23 13.58
C THR A 27 35.83 1.66 15.06
N SER A 28 34.80 2.28 15.63
CA SER A 28 34.69 2.50 17.07
C SER A 28 34.03 1.32 17.79
N VAL A 29 34.11 1.29 19.13
CA VAL A 29 33.52 0.21 19.94
C VAL A 29 32.01 0.28 19.87
N LEU A 30 31.35 -0.86 19.61
CA LEU A 30 29.91 -1.02 19.71
C LEU A 30 29.53 -1.52 21.10
N GLU A 31 28.60 -0.86 21.76
CA GLU A 31 28.06 -1.29 23.05
C GLU A 31 27.35 -2.65 22.94
N GLU A 32 27.35 -3.42 24.01
CA GLU A 32 26.71 -4.71 24.07
C GLU A 32 25.18 -4.60 24.11
N ALA A 33 24.49 -5.36 23.25
CA ALA A 33 23.04 -5.57 23.30
C ALA A 33 22.70 -6.91 22.64
N THR A 34 21.54 -7.47 22.98
CA THR A 34 21.02 -8.68 22.33
C THR A 34 20.42 -8.34 20.95
N GLY A 35 20.34 -9.31 20.04
CA GLY A 35 19.74 -9.13 18.73
C GLY A 35 18.29 -8.62 18.78
N ASP A 36 17.49 -9.12 19.71
CA ASP A 36 16.12 -8.64 19.94
C ASP A 36 16.05 -7.16 20.33
N VAL A 37 16.92 -6.72 21.25
CA VAL A 37 17.00 -5.31 21.66
C VAL A 37 17.44 -4.42 20.50
N ARG A 38 18.46 -4.84 19.73
CA ARG A 38 18.92 -4.11 18.54
C ARG A 38 17.81 -3.97 17.50
N SER A 39 17.15 -5.09 17.19
CA SER A 39 16.07 -5.11 16.22
C SER A 39 14.90 -4.21 16.63
N ALA A 40 14.47 -4.30 17.90
CA ALA A 40 13.37 -3.47 18.41
C ALA A 40 13.71 -1.97 18.37
N ALA A 41 14.93 -1.60 18.78
CA ALA A 41 15.39 -0.21 18.69
C ALA A 41 15.41 0.29 17.25
N LEU A 42 15.97 -0.49 16.34
CA LEU A 42 16.06 -0.13 14.91
C LEU A 42 14.69 0.04 14.26
N VAL A 43 13.72 -0.82 14.60
CA VAL A 43 12.32 -0.67 14.12
C VAL A 43 11.71 0.61 14.69
N ALA A 44 11.91 0.93 15.97
CA ALA A 44 11.39 2.14 16.59
C ALA A 44 12.00 3.42 15.97
N ASP A 45 13.32 3.41 15.73
CA ASP A 45 14.02 4.53 15.10
C ASP A 45 13.52 4.79 13.66
N ILE A 46 13.32 3.73 12.88
CA ILE A 46 12.78 3.81 11.52
C ILE A 46 11.31 4.27 11.54
N ASP A 47 10.52 3.83 12.52
CA ASP A 47 9.14 4.32 12.70
C ASP A 47 9.11 5.82 12.99
N GLN A 48 10.01 6.31 13.84
CA GLN A 48 10.17 7.74 14.11
C GLN A 48 10.62 8.50 12.86
N PHE A 49 11.57 7.95 12.10
CA PHE A 49 12.02 8.52 10.82
C PHE A 49 10.88 8.61 9.81
N ALA A 50 10.08 7.56 9.65
CA ALA A 50 8.90 7.58 8.78
C ALA A 50 7.86 8.62 9.23
N THR A 51 7.65 8.76 10.54
CA THR A 51 6.77 9.79 11.12
C THR A 51 7.29 11.20 10.82
N GLN A 52 8.60 11.43 10.87
CA GLN A 52 9.20 12.72 10.53
C GLN A 52 9.03 13.04 9.03
N LEU A 53 9.18 12.05 8.15
CA LEU A 53 8.93 12.23 6.70
C LEU A 53 7.49 12.67 6.41
N ILE A 54 6.52 12.13 7.16
CA ILE A 54 5.11 12.54 7.07
C ILE A 54 4.95 14.01 7.51
N LYS A 55 5.50 14.38 8.67
CA LYS A 55 5.45 15.77 9.18
C LYS A 55 6.09 16.78 8.22
N ASP A 56 7.18 16.40 7.58
CA ASP A 56 7.88 17.26 6.62
C ASP A 56 7.12 17.41 5.28
N ALA A 57 6.16 16.53 5.00
CA ALA A 57 5.46 16.49 3.72
C ALA A 57 4.70 17.79 3.42
N GLU A 58 4.04 18.40 4.43
CA GLU A 58 3.30 19.66 4.26
C GLU A 58 4.21 20.81 3.80
N GLY A 59 5.38 20.96 4.44
CA GLY A 59 6.35 22.00 4.06
C GLY A 59 6.89 21.80 2.65
N LYS A 60 7.18 20.54 2.26
CA LYS A 60 7.66 20.19 0.91
C LYS A 60 6.58 20.42 -0.15
N ARG A 61 5.30 20.10 0.14
CA ARG A 61 4.17 20.40 -0.76
C ARG A 61 4.04 21.89 -1.04
N SER A 62 4.16 22.74 -0.02
CA SER A 62 4.03 24.19 -0.16
C SER A 62 5.02 24.79 -1.17
N ALA A 63 6.25 24.25 -1.24
CA ALA A 63 7.24 24.66 -2.25
C ALA A 63 6.87 24.20 -3.68
N PHE A 64 6.13 23.13 -3.79
CA PHE A 64 5.75 22.49 -5.06
C PHE A 64 4.44 23.06 -5.64
N TRP A 65 3.48 23.45 -4.78
CA TRP A 65 2.18 23.97 -5.19
C TRP A 65 2.28 25.48 -5.44
N LYS A 66 2.50 25.84 -6.71
CA LYS A 66 2.51 27.24 -7.18
C LYS A 66 1.26 27.46 -8.03
N LEU A 67 0.20 28.00 -7.42
CA LEU A 67 -1.04 28.35 -8.08
C LEU A 67 -0.91 29.72 -8.77
N ASP A 68 -1.36 29.82 -10.02
CA ASP A 68 -1.44 31.11 -10.73
C ASP A 68 -2.81 31.74 -10.49
N LEU A 69 -2.87 32.68 -9.55
CA LEU A 69 -4.09 33.39 -9.15
C LEU A 69 -4.39 34.64 -10.02
N SER A 70 -3.64 34.89 -11.09
CA SER A 70 -3.75 36.09 -11.91
C SER A 70 -5.08 36.17 -12.70
N SER A 71 -5.63 35.03 -13.09
CA SER A 71 -6.94 34.93 -13.75
C SER A 71 -7.55 33.55 -13.55
N ALA A 72 -8.87 33.42 -13.75
CA ALA A 72 -9.55 32.11 -13.69
C ALA A 72 -8.96 31.10 -14.70
N LYS A 73 -8.56 31.56 -15.89
CA LYS A 73 -7.93 30.73 -16.93
C LYS A 73 -6.54 30.26 -16.48
N SER A 74 -5.74 31.15 -15.92
CA SER A 74 -4.39 30.84 -15.42
C SER A 74 -4.47 29.89 -14.24
N TYR A 75 -5.42 30.12 -13.33
CA TYR A 75 -5.66 29.21 -12.21
C TYR A 75 -5.97 27.80 -12.69
N GLU A 76 -6.96 27.66 -13.57
CA GLU A 76 -7.35 26.34 -14.10
C GLU A 76 -6.18 25.64 -14.80
N ALA A 77 -5.39 26.36 -15.60
CA ALA A 77 -4.21 25.79 -16.23
C ALA A 77 -3.15 25.32 -15.22
N SER A 78 -3.04 25.99 -14.06
CA SER A 78 -2.09 25.62 -13.01
C SER A 78 -2.53 24.36 -12.22
N VAL A 79 -3.85 24.09 -12.10
CA VAL A 79 -4.38 22.95 -11.34
C VAL A 79 -4.67 21.71 -12.21
N GLU A 80 -4.88 21.87 -13.51
CA GLU A 80 -5.27 20.75 -14.41
C GLU A 80 -4.29 19.55 -14.40
N PRO A 81 -2.96 19.74 -14.45
CA PRO A 81 -2.02 18.62 -14.33
C PRO A 81 -2.13 17.89 -12.99
N ARG A 82 -2.56 18.60 -11.93
CA ARG A 82 -2.74 18.04 -10.59
C ARG A 82 -3.98 17.14 -10.51
N ARG A 83 -5.07 17.47 -11.22
CA ARG A 83 -6.26 16.61 -11.31
C ARG A 83 -5.92 15.24 -11.88
N ALA A 84 -5.21 15.21 -13.02
CA ALA A 84 -4.78 13.95 -13.64
C ALA A 84 -3.89 13.12 -12.67
N ARG A 85 -2.97 13.79 -11.96
CA ARG A 85 -2.09 13.14 -11.00
C ARG A 85 -2.86 12.60 -9.79
N LEU A 86 -3.82 13.36 -9.25
CA LEU A 86 -4.70 12.88 -8.18
C LEU A 86 -5.48 11.65 -8.63
N GLY A 87 -6.05 11.66 -9.82
CA GLY A 87 -6.76 10.51 -10.38
C GLY A 87 -5.89 9.24 -10.42
N ALA A 88 -4.64 9.36 -10.88
CA ALA A 88 -3.70 8.23 -10.91
C ALA A 88 -3.38 7.68 -9.51
N ILE A 89 -3.17 8.55 -8.51
CA ILE A 89 -2.93 8.15 -7.11
C ILE A 89 -4.17 7.45 -6.51
N LEU A 90 -5.36 7.88 -6.89
CA LEU A 90 -6.62 7.29 -6.42
C LEU A 90 -7.01 6.00 -7.16
N GLY A 91 -6.21 5.56 -8.12
CA GLY A 91 -6.45 4.31 -8.84
C GLY A 91 -7.45 4.41 -9.98
N LEU A 92 -7.69 5.63 -10.54
CA LEU A 92 -8.37 5.77 -11.82
C LEU A 92 -7.38 5.40 -12.94
N HIS A 93 -7.32 4.12 -13.23
CA HIS A 93 -6.30 3.58 -14.12
C HIS A 93 -6.68 3.78 -15.58
N GLU A 94 -5.70 4.17 -16.42
CA GLU A 94 -5.91 4.46 -17.84
C GLU A 94 -6.41 3.27 -18.68
N LEU A 95 -6.19 2.05 -18.20
CA LEU A 95 -6.65 0.82 -18.85
C LEU A 95 -8.10 0.45 -18.51
N ASP A 96 -8.72 1.14 -17.56
CA ASP A 96 -10.08 0.86 -17.16
C ASP A 96 -11.04 1.47 -18.20
N VAL A 97 -11.70 0.59 -18.94
CA VAL A 97 -12.60 1.00 -20.02
C VAL A 97 -13.90 1.52 -19.41
N ARG A 98 -14.11 2.83 -19.53
CA ARG A 98 -15.37 3.47 -19.13
C ARG A 98 -16.47 3.11 -20.11
N VAL A 99 -17.64 2.76 -19.58
CA VAL A 99 -18.83 2.47 -20.37
C VAL A 99 -19.64 3.77 -20.49
N PRO A 100 -19.97 4.24 -21.73
CA PRO A 100 -20.82 5.40 -21.89
C PRO A 100 -22.18 5.20 -21.22
N MET A 101 -22.56 6.13 -20.35
CA MET A 101 -23.81 6.04 -19.61
C MET A 101 -24.95 6.67 -20.39
N VAL A 102 -25.84 5.83 -20.94
CA VAL A 102 -27.02 6.28 -21.72
C VAL A 102 -28.26 6.50 -20.82
N GLY A 103 -28.28 5.92 -19.61
CA GLY A 103 -29.39 6.06 -18.67
C GLY A 103 -29.29 5.14 -17.47
N LEU A 104 -30.24 5.28 -16.57
CA LEU A 104 -30.39 4.39 -15.40
C LEU A 104 -31.29 3.19 -15.76
N GLU A 105 -30.85 1.99 -15.43
CA GLU A 105 -31.68 0.80 -15.44
C GLU A 105 -32.51 0.78 -14.15
N TYR A 106 -33.84 0.62 -14.28
CA TYR A 106 -34.73 0.50 -13.13
C TYR A 106 -34.79 -0.95 -12.71
N LEU A 107 -34.46 -1.22 -11.46
CA LEU A 107 -34.50 -2.57 -10.89
C LEU A 107 -35.93 -2.91 -10.42
N SER A 108 -36.63 -3.72 -11.20
CA SER A 108 -37.96 -4.24 -10.86
C SER A 108 -38.09 -5.69 -11.30
N SER A 109 -38.95 -6.44 -10.64
CA SER A 109 -39.23 -7.84 -10.96
C SER A 109 -40.69 -8.19 -10.61
N SER A 110 -41.07 -9.44 -10.82
CA SER A 110 -42.39 -9.95 -10.35
C SER A 110 -42.58 -9.88 -8.83
N VAL A 111 -41.48 -9.74 -8.07
CA VAL A 111 -41.48 -9.68 -6.59
C VAL A 111 -41.15 -8.28 -6.07
N HIS A 112 -40.46 -7.44 -6.88
CA HIS A 112 -40.04 -6.08 -6.51
C HIS A 112 -40.74 -5.05 -7.40
N GLU A 113 -41.52 -4.19 -6.77
CA GLU A 113 -42.20 -3.13 -7.48
C GLU A 113 -41.24 -2.09 -8.05
N LEU A 114 -41.58 -1.52 -9.20
CA LEU A 114 -40.82 -0.43 -9.80
C LEU A 114 -40.74 0.80 -8.89
N ARG A 115 -41.78 1.06 -8.09
CA ARG A 115 -41.84 2.19 -7.16
C ARG A 115 -41.69 1.69 -5.74
N LEU A 116 -40.63 2.11 -5.07
CA LEU A 116 -40.37 1.79 -3.66
C LEU A 116 -41.13 2.70 -2.71
N ALA A 117 -41.23 3.98 -3.08
CA ALA A 117 -41.95 5.00 -2.33
C ALA A 117 -42.37 6.15 -3.24
N GLU A 118 -43.22 7.04 -2.74
CA GLU A 118 -43.62 8.25 -3.43
C GLU A 118 -43.94 9.41 -2.46
N ALA A 119 -43.70 10.61 -2.90
CA ALA A 119 -44.12 11.86 -2.27
C ALA A 119 -44.86 12.74 -3.28
N ALA A 120 -45.31 13.90 -2.88
CA ALA A 120 -46.04 14.81 -3.75
C ALA A 120 -45.31 15.14 -5.05
N LYS A 121 -43.98 15.44 -4.97
CA LYS A 121 -43.20 15.92 -6.10
C LYS A 121 -42.36 14.84 -6.78
N TYR A 122 -42.02 13.73 -6.13
CA TYR A 122 -41.11 12.74 -6.65
C TYR A 122 -41.57 11.29 -6.39
N VAL A 123 -40.91 10.34 -7.05
CA VAL A 123 -41.06 8.91 -6.92
C VAL A 123 -39.70 8.28 -6.65
N VAL A 124 -39.65 7.24 -5.82
CA VAL A 124 -38.40 6.57 -5.46
C VAL A 124 -38.29 5.22 -6.16
N HIS A 125 -37.14 4.96 -6.75
CA HIS A 125 -36.82 3.75 -7.51
C HIS A 125 -35.46 3.16 -7.09
N ALA A 126 -35.34 1.83 -7.19
CA ALA A 126 -34.01 1.18 -7.21
C ALA A 126 -33.45 1.23 -8.64
N VAL A 127 -32.18 1.55 -8.76
CA VAL A 127 -31.52 1.76 -10.06
C VAL A 127 -30.14 1.14 -10.12
N ARG A 128 -29.70 0.88 -11.37
CA ARG A 128 -28.36 0.40 -11.70
C ARG A 128 -27.85 1.18 -12.91
N TRP A 129 -26.50 1.33 -13.02
CA TRP A 129 -25.84 1.98 -14.15
C TRP A 129 -24.45 1.41 -14.37
N PRO A 130 -23.96 1.38 -15.62
CA PRO A 130 -22.59 0.97 -15.92
C PRO A 130 -21.62 2.08 -15.54
N ALA A 131 -20.45 1.68 -15.01
CA ALA A 131 -19.34 2.59 -14.73
C ALA A 131 -18.08 2.21 -15.53
N LEU A 132 -17.66 0.94 -15.42
CA LEU A 132 -16.59 0.35 -16.20
C LEU A 132 -17.09 -0.94 -16.83
N GLU A 133 -16.35 -1.49 -17.79
CA GLU A 133 -16.65 -2.80 -18.33
C GLU A 133 -16.69 -3.86 -17.19
N GLY A 134 -17.86 -4.46 -16.99
CA GLY A 134 -18.09 -5.43 -15.92
C GLY A 134 -18.26 -4.86 -14.51
N VAL A 135 -18.24 -3.53 -14.32
CA VAL A 135 -18.44 -2.86 -13.03
C VAL A 135 -19.59 -1.88 -13.10
N ASN A 136 -20.60 -2.11 -12.27
CA ASN A 136 -21.80 -1.29 -12.20
C ASN A 136 -21.92 -0.55 -10.86
N GLY A 137 -22.63 0.58 -10.89
CA GLY A 137 -23.21 1.21 -9.72
C GLY A 137 -24.62 0.74 -9.50
N GLU A 138 -25.06 0.61 -8.25
CA GLU A 138 -26.44 0.39 -7.85
C GLU A 138 -26.82 1.40 -6.76
N GLY A 139 -28.10 1.72 -6.64
CA GLY A 139 -28.56 2.65 -5.60
C GLY A 139 -30.03 3.01 -5.69
N ILE A 140 -30.38 4.12 -5.04
CA ILE A 140 -31.73 4.65 -4.98
C ILE A 140 -31.81 5.97 -5.76
N TYR A 141 -32.90 6.15 -6.51
CA TYR A 141 -33.18 7.35 -7.29
C TYR A 141 -34.50 7.98 -6.88
N LEU A 142 -34.44 9.19 -6.33
CA LEU A 142 -35.58 10.06 -6.05
C LEU A 142 -35.82 10.91 -7.31
N LYS A 143 -36.72 10.47 -8.16
CA LYS A 143 -37.02 11.07 -9.48
C LYS A 143 -38.14 12.06 -9.40
N GLN A 144 -37.92 13.28 -9.88
CA GLN A 144 -38.98 14.28 -10.01
C GLN A 144 -40.09 13.83 -10.91
N ARG A 145 -41.37 14.22 -10.58
CA ARG A 145 -42.54 14.03 -11.46
C ARG A 145 -42.56 15.05 -12.59
N ALA A 146 -41.96 16.23 -12.39
CA ALA A 146 -41.75 17.27 -13.37
C ALA A 146 -40.25 17.27 -13.81
N GLU A 147 -39.83 18.23 -14.64
CA GLU A 147 -38.43 18.44 -14.94
C GLU A 147 -37.68 18.87 -13.68
N ALA A 148 -36.53 18.24 -13.43
CA ALA A 148 -35.69 18.58 -12.31
C ALA A 148 -35.02 19.93 -12.51
N VAL A 149 -34.93 20.75 -11.47
CA VAL A 149 -34.24 22.04 -11.50
C VAL A 149 -32.74 21.92 -11.23
N ALA A 150 -32.32 20.83 -10.60
CA ALA A 150 -30.92 20.42 -10.38
C ALA A 150 -30.85 18.91 -10.20
N CYS A 151 -29.63 18.35 -10.31
CA CYS A 151 -29.37 16.95 -10.00
C CYS A 151 -28.38 16.89 -8.83
N VAL A 152 -28.57 15.95 -7.90
CA VAL A 152 -27.68 15.75 -6.76
C VAL A 152 -27.31 14.28 -6.62
N ILE A 153 -26.03 13.99 -6.47
CA ILE A 153 -25.52 12.69 -6.03
C ILE A 153 -25.31 12.79 -4.53
N LEU A 154 -26.02 11.99 -3.74
CA LEU A 154 -25.93 11.99 -2.29
C LEU A 154 -25.30 10.68 -1.80
N LEU A 155 -24.08 10.74 -1.28
CA LEU A 155 -23.22 9.59 -0.97
C LEU A 155 -23.34 9.24 0.52
N PRO A 156 -23.70 7.98 0.86
CA PRO A 156 -23.73 7.49 2.26
C PRO A 156 -22.30 7.25 2.78
N ASP A 157 -22.16 7.05 4.10
CA ASP A 157 -20.98 6.36 4.61
C ASP A 157 -20.98 4.89 4.21
N ALA A 158 -19.80 4.27 4.17
CA ALA A 158 -19.65 2.83 3.86
C ALA A 158 -20.28 1.89 4.92
N GLY A 159 -20.77 2.42 6.03
CA GLY A 159 -21.57 1.72 7.03
C GLY A 159 -23.09 1.89 6.85
N GLN A 160 -23.55 2.62 5.82
CA GLN A 160 -24.95 2.96 5.59
C GLN A 160 -25.43 2.43 4.24
N THR A 161 -26.72 2.11 4.15
CA THR A 161 -27.36 1.74 2.87
C THR A 161 -27.98 2.96 2.18
N PRO A 162 -28.16 2.92 0.85
CA PRO A 162 -28.88 3.98 0.13
C PRO A 162 -30.33 4.13 0.62
N GLU A 163 -30.97 3.06 1.06
CA GLU A 163 -32.34 3.04 1.58
C GLU A 163 -32.42 3.80 2.91
N GLU A 164 -31.42 3.67 3.78
CA GLU A 164 -31.33 4.46 5.03
C GLU A 164 -31.23 5.95 4.71
N LEU A 165 -30.34 6.30 3.77
CA LEU A 165 -30.11 7.70 3.39
C LEU A 165 -31.28 8.29 2.57
N ALA A 166 -32.14 7.44 1.99
CA ALA A 166 -33.40 7.83 1.35
C ALA A 166 -34.57 7.93 2.33
N GLY A 167 -34.39 7.61 3.63
CA GLY A 167 -35.45 7.61 4.64
C GLY A 167 -36.47 6.50 4.47
N LEU A 168 -36.10 5.37 3.83
CA LEU A 168 -37.00 4.25 3.55
C LEU A 168 -36.97 3.19 4.64
N VAL A 169 -36.06 3.25 5.60
CA VAL A 169 -35.90 2.25 6.66
C VAL A 169 -36.55 2.74 7.93
N GLU A 170 -37.45 1.93 8.48
CA GLU A 170 -38.19 2.22 9.71
C GLU A 170 -37.23 2.49 10.89
N GLY A 171 -37.50 3.57 11.63
CA GLY A 171 -36.64 4.01 12.75
C GLY A 171 -35.38 4.76 12.37
N LYS A 172 -35.13 4.96 11.06
CA LYS A 172 -33.98 5.71 10.52
C LYS A 172 -34.36 6.88 9.61
N GLU A 173 -35.59 7.34 9.72
CA GLU A 173 -36.17 8.39 8.84
C GLU A 173 -35.36 9.68 8.88
N MET A 174 -34.74 10.00 10.03
CA MET A 174 -33.87 11.17 10.19
C MET A 174 -32.66 11.19 9.26
N LEU A 175 -32.12 10.02 8.89
CA LEU A 175 -31.01 9.95 7.95
C LEU A 175 -31.43 10.39 6.53
N GLY A 176 -32.71 10.21 6.18
CA GLY A 176 -33.26 10.62 4.88
C GLY A 176 -33.60 12.09 4.75
N GLN A 177 -33.46 12.89 5.79
CA GLN A 177 -33.92 14.29 5.80
C GLN A 177 -33.32 15.11 4.65
N ALA A 178 -32.00 15.02 4.43
CA ALA A 178 -31.31 15.76 3.36
C ALA A 178 -31.78 15.34 1.96
N ALA A 179 -31.93 14.02 1.70
CA ALA A 179 -32.43 13.51 0.43
C ALA A 179 -33.86 13.98 0.15
N HIS A 180 -34.71 13.90 1.16
CA HIS A 180 -36.10 14.32 1.10
C HIS A 180 -36.23 15.85 0.87
N GLU A 181 -35.43 16.64 1.59
CA GLU A 181 -35.36 18.09 1.44
C GLU A 181 -34.96 18.51 0.02
N LEU A 182 -33.90 17.93 -0.51
CA LEU A 182 -33.42 18.20 -1.87
C LEU A 182 -34.46 17.80 -2.93
N ALA A 183 -35.11 16.65 -2.76
CA ALA A 183 -36.12 16.18 -3.69
C ALA A 183 -37.39 17.05 -3.63
N LEU A 184 -37.86 17.49 -2.45
CA LEU A 184 -38.98 18.42 -2.32
C LEU A 184 -38.63 19.82 -2.89
N ALA A 185 -37.39 20.21 -2.88
CA ALA A 185 -36.93 21.45 -3.49
C ALA A 185 -36.84 21.36 -5.02
N GLY A 186 -37.11 20.19 -5.64
CA GLY A 186 -37.18 19.99 -7.08
C GLY A 186 -35.91 19.34 -7.69
N CYS A 187 -35.01 18.81 -6.87
CA CYS A 187 -33.84 18.09 -7.35
C CYS A 187 -34.16 16.62 -7.70
N ASP A 188 -33.59 16.11 -8.76
CA ASP A 188 -33.36 14.67 -8.91
C ASP A 188 -32.21 14.25 -7.98
N VAL A 189 -32.42 13.22 -7.16
CA VAL A 189 -31.39 12.76 -6.21
C VAL A 189 -31.06 11.30 -6.47
N VAL A 190 -29.79 10.98 -6.72
CA VAL A 190 -29.30 9.59 -6.81
C VAL A 190 -28.42 9.30 -5.60
N ILE A 191 -28.69 8.19 -4.92
CA ILE A 191 -27.97 7.73 -3.72
C ILE A 191 -27.28 6.41 -4.07
N PRO A 192 -26.00 6.41 -4.43
CA PRO A 192 -25.22 5.20 -4.72
C PRO A 192 -25.02 4.30 -3.49
N ALA A 193 -24.99 2.99 -3.70
CA ALA A 193 -24.47 2.06 -2.72
C ALA A 193 -22.95 2.02 -2.79
N LEU A 194 -22.28 2.20 -1.66
CA LEU A 194 -20.84 1.98 -1.52
C LEU A 194 -20.56 0.52 -1.15
N ILE A 195 -19.35 0.06 -1.42
CA ILE A 195 -18.83 -1.20 -0.87
C ILE A 195 -18.76 -1.04 0.64
N ASN A 196 -19.47 -1.90 1.37
CA ASN A 196 -19.59 -1.76 2.82
C ASN A 196 -18.41 -2.34 3.60
N ARG A 197 -18.41 -2.10 4.94
CA ARG A 197 -17.36 -2.59 5.86
C ARG A 197 -17.65 -3.98 6.44
N GLN A 198 -18.63 -4.71 5.92
CA GLN A 198 -18.89 -6.09 6.31
C GLN A 198 -17.84 -7.04 5.69
N SER A 199 -17.82 -8.32 6.11
CA SER A 199 -16.87 -9.33 5.66
C SER A 199 -17.50 -10.59 5.07
N ASP A 200 -18.82 -10.60 4.88
CA ASP A 200 -19.58 -11.79 4.49
C ASP A 200 -19.13 -12.44 3.18
N PHE A 201 -18.57 -11.65 2.27
CA PHE A 201 -18.11 -12.06 0.94
C PHE A 201 -16.59 -11.97 0.78
N SER A 202 -15.85 -11.76 1.87
CA SER A 202 -14.39 -11.70 1.90
C SER A 202 -13.79 -13.10 2.07
N GLY A 203 -13.78 -13.86 0.97
CA GLY A 203 -13.30 -15.24 0.96
C GLY A 203 -13.53 -15.92 -0.38
N ASN A 204 -13.18 -17.21 -0.44
CA ASN A 204 -13.45 -18.08 -1.58
C ASN A 204 -14.10 -19.36 -1.08
N ALA A 205 -15.38 -19.56 -1.42
CA ALA A 205 -16.17 -20.71 -0.95
C ALA A 205 -15.68 -22.03 -1.53
N GLU A 206 -15.16 -22.04 -2.76
CA GLU A 206 -14.62 -23.25 -3.43
C GLU A 206 -13.35 -23.74 -2.71
N LEU A 207 -12.56 -22.83 -2.16
CA LEU A 207 -11.37 -23.13 -1.36
C LEU A 207 -11.69 -23.36 0.12
N GLY A 208 -12.93 -23.16 0.55
CA GLY A 208 -13.30 -23.21 1.96
C GLY A 208 -12.66 -22.11 2.81
N LEU A 209 -12.21 -21.00 2.22
CA LEU A 209 -11.51 -19.93 2.89
C LEU A 209 -12.44 -18.76 3.20
N ARG A 210 -12.39 -18.31 4.46
CA ARG A 210 -13.07 -17.11 4.95
C ARG A 210 -12.10 -16.23 5.72
N THR A 211 -12.25 -14.90 5.58
CA THR A 211 -11.45 -13.90 6.29
C THR A 211 -12.35 -12.92 7.04
N ASP A 212 -11.77 -12.19 7.98
CA ASP A 212 -12.41 -11.07 8.68
C ASP A 212 -12.18 -9.72 7.99
N LEU A 213 -11.58 -9.74 6.80
CA LEU A 213 -11.34 -8.53 6.03
C LEU A 213 -12.66 -7.85 5.68
N SER A 214 -12.78 -6.55 5.88
CA SER A 214 -13.90 -5.80 5.30
C SER A 214 -13.94 -6.02 3.78
N HIS A 215 -15.11 -5.92 3.15
CA HIS A 215 -15.21 -5.99 1.69
C HIS A 215 -14.28 -4.96 1.02
N ARG A 216 -14.09 -3.80 1.65
CA ARG A 216 -13.20 -2.73 1.18
C ARG A 216 -11.74 -3.15 1.22
N GLU A 217 -11.27 -3.71 2.34
CA GLU A 217 -9.90 -4.23 2.46
C GLU A 217 -9.69 -5.46 1.55
N TRP A 218 -10.71 -6.32 1.42
CA TRP A 218 -10.70 -7.47 0.50
C TRP A 218 -10.43 -7.05 -0.95
N ILE A 219 -11.08 -6.00 -1.43
CA ILE A 219 -10.85 -5.45 -2.77
C ILE A 219 -9.49 -4.74 -2.85
N TYR A 220 -9.11 -3.96 -1.82
CA TYR A 220 -7.81 -3.30 -1.77
C TYR A 220 -6.65 -4.30 -1.96
N ARG A 221 -6.66 -5.41 -1.22
CA ARG A 221 -5.61 -6.44 -1.29
C ARG A 221 -5.44 -7.06 -2.68
N GLN A 222 -6.50 -7.15 -3.44
CA GLN A 222 -6.48 -7.70 -4.80
C GLN A 222 -6.05 -6.66 -5.86
N THR A 223 -6.19 -5.38 -5.57
CA THR A 223 -6.14 -4.35 -6.61
C THR A 223 -5.01 -3.35 -6.45
N PHE A 224 -4.45 -3.19 -5.24
CA PHE A 224 -3.38 -2.23 -4.97
C PHE A 224 -2.11 -2.53 -5.80
N GLU A 225 -1.70 -3.79 -5.87
CA GLU A 225 -0.59 -4.26 -6.72
C GLU A 225 -0.87 -4.02 -8.22
N LEU A 226 -2.14 -3.89 -8.59
CA LEU A 226 -2.58 -3.64 -9.97
C LEU A 226 -2.83 -2.15 -10.25
N GLY A 227 -2.43 -1.26 -9.35
CA GLY A 227 -2.58 0.19 -9.49
C GLY A 227 -4.03 0.68 -9.36
N ARG A 228 -4.86 -0.02 -8.58
CA ARG A 228 -6.27 0.32 -8.35
C ARG A 228 -6.59 0.31 -6.86
N ASN A 229 -7.65 1.02 -6.51
CA ASN A 229 -8.14 1.14 -5.13
C ASN A 229 -9.67 1.11 -5.14
N VAL A 230 -10.29 0.64 -4.06
CA VAL A 230 -11.76 0.61 -3.93
C VAL A 230 -12.38 2.00 -4.09
N GLY A 231 -11.73 3.03 -3.54
CA GLY A 231 -12.18 4.43 -3.74
C GLY A 231 -12.15 4.87 -5.21
N GLY A 232 -11.18 4.39 -6.00
CA GLY A 232 -11.11 4.62 -7.45
C GLY A 232 -12.32 4.01 -8.19
N TYR A 233 -12.70 2.78 -7.84
CA TYR A 233 -13.90 2.15 -8.41
C TYR A 233 -15.18 2.92 -8.03
N GLU A 234 -15.31 3.37 -6.79
CA GLU A 234 -16.45 4.17 -6.35
C GLU A 234 -16.48 5.53 -7.06
N LEU A 235 -15.33 6.17 -7.26
CA LEU A 235 -15.22 7.40 -8.06
C LEU A 235 -15.68 7.18 -9.51
N HIS A 236 -15.30 6.08 -10.18
CA HIS A 236 -15.82 5.76 -11.51
C HIS A 236 -17.34 5.69 -11.55
N LYS A 237 -17.98 5.10 -10.52
CA LYS A 237 -19.45 5.04 -10.42
C LYS A 237 -20.08 6.42 -10.26
N VAL A 238 -19.48 7.29 -9.45
CA VAL A 238 -19.92 8.68 -9.24
C VAL A 238 -19.73 9.50 -10.52
N LEU A 239 -18.57 9.42 -11.16
CA LEU A 239 -18.27 10.17 -12.38
C LEU A 239 -19.16 9.76 -13.56
N ALA A 240 -19.60 8.50 -13.63
CA ALA A 240 -20.59 8.04 -14.61
C ALA A 240 -21.96 8.73 -14.38
N LEU A 241 -22.38 8.88 -13.12
CA LEU A 241 -23.60 9.65 -12.79
C LEU A 241 -23.47 11.12 -13.16
N VAL A 242 -22.32 11.74 -12.89
CA VAL A 242 -22.06 13.15 -13.27
C VAL A 242 -22.20 13.33 -14.79
N GLU A 243 -21.64 12.41 -15.58
CA GLU A 243 -21.76 12.43 -17.05
C GLU A 243 -23.21 12.36 -17.51
N TRP A 244 -23.99 11.44 -16.95
CA TRP A 244 -25.41 11.29 -17.25
C TRP A 244 -26.25 12.50 -16.82
N MET A 245 -25.99 13.08 -15.64
CA MET A 245 -26.70 14.25 -15.13
C MET A 245 -26.41 15.51 -15.95
N GLN A 246 -25.20 15.69 -16.43
CA GLN A 246 -24.80 16.82 -17.27
C GLN A 246 -25.60 16.86 -18.60
N ALA A 247 -26.03 15.74 -19.15
CA ALA A 247 -26.85 15.69 -20.34
C ALA A 247 -28.21 16.38 -20.15
N ARG A 248 -28.64 16.64 -18.91
CA ARG A 248 -29.90 17.32 -18.57
C ARG A 248 -29.79 18.84 -18.59
N LYS A 249 -28.57 19.39 -18.66
CA LYS A 249 -28.30 20.84 -18.71
C LYS A 249 -28.84 21.62 -17.51
N VAL A 250 -28.86 20.99 -16.34
CA VAL A 250 -29.18 21.60 -15.04
C VAL A 250 -27.96 21.50 -14.12
N PRO A 251 -27.84 22.32 -13.06
CA PRO A 251 -26.74 22.22 -12.10
C PRO A 251 -26.63 20.83 -11.49
N VAL A 252 -25.37 20.37 -11.30
CA VAL A 252 -25.06 19.07 -10.67
C VAL A 252 -24.34 19.31 -9.34
N GLY A 253 -24.93 18.82 -8.26
CA GLY A 253 -24.33 18.80 -6.92
C GLY A 253 -23.85 17.42 -6.53
N VAL A 254 -22.83 17.35 -5.71
CA VAL A 254 -22.42 16.15 -4.99
C VAL A 254 -22.36 16.44 -3.50
N ALA A 255 -23.01 15.62 -2.71
CA ALA A 255 -22.98 15.70 -1.26
C ALA A 255 -22.64 14.33 -0.69
N GLY A 256 -21.95 14.27 0.45
CA GLY A 256 -21.65 12.97 1.06
C GLY A 256 -21.28 13.09 2.53
N TYR A 257 -21.47 11.97 3.22
CA TYR A 257 -21.16 11.81 4.65
C TYR A 257 -20.12 10.71 4.84
N GLY A 258 -19.16 10.93 5.74
CA GLY A 258 -18.12 9.96 6.04
C GLY A 258 -17.30 9.54 4.81
N GLU A 259 -17.29 8.26 4.46
CA GLU A 259 -16.62 7.80 3.23
C GLU A 259 -17.23 8.45 1.97
N GLY A 260 -18.55 8.62 1.95
CA GLY A 260 -19.23 9.36 0.89
C GLY A 260 -18.82 10.84 0.83
N GLY A 261 -18.57 11.48 1.98
CA GLY A 261 -18.04 12.84 2.05
C GLY A 261 -16.64 12.97 1.44
N ARG A 262 -15.76 12.00 1.75
CA ARG A 262 -14.44 11.90 1.13
C ARG A 262 -14.54 11.74 -0.39
N LEU A 263 -15.43 10.86 -0.86
CA LEU A 263 -15.67 10.65 -2.28
C LEU A 263 -16.27 11.88 -2.96
N ALA A 264 -17.15 12.63 -2.28
CA ALA A 264 -17.73 13.87 -2.81
C ALA A 264 -16.64 14.93 -3.07
N LEU A 265 -15.71 15.12 -2.10
CA LEU A 265 -14.57 16.03 -2.26
C LEU A 265 -13.66 15.60 -3.42
N LEU A 266 -13.31 14.31 -3.49
CA LEU A 266 -12.44 13.76 -4.53
C LEU A 266 -13.09 13.81 -5.91
N ALA A 267 -14.39 13.49 -6.03
CA ALA A 267 -15.12 13.61 -7.30
C ALA A 267 -15.15 15.05 -7.80
N ALA A 268 -15.42 16.02 -6.92
CA ALA A 268 -15.41 17.43 -7.28
C ALA A 268 -14.00 17.94 -7.64
N ALA A 269 -12.97 17.43 -6.97
CA ALA A 269 -11.58 17.75 -7.32
C ALA A 269 -11.19 17.20 -8.70
N LEU A 270 -11.76 16.06 -9.13
CA LEU A 270 -11.46 15.41 -10.40
C LEU A 270 -12.32 15.90 -11.55
N ASP A 271 -13.58 16.26 -11.31
CA ASP A 271 -14.54 16.60 -12.37
C ASP A 271 -15.11 18.01 -12.21
N LYS A 272 -14.80 18.85 -13.18
CA LYS A 272 -15.22 20.26 -13.22
C LYS A 272 -16.71 20.46 -13.48
N ARG A 273 -17.42 19.44 -13.90
CA ARG A 273 -18.85 19.47 -14.20
C ARG A 273 -19.73 19.43 -12.94
N ILE A 274 -19.13 19.20 -11.77
CA ILE A 274 -19.83 19.29 -10.48
C ILE A 274 -19.87 20.75 -10.08
N ASP A 275 -21.08 21.34 -10.00
CA ASP A 275 -21.27 22.78 -9.75
C ASP A 275 -21.19 23.16 -8.26
N ALA A 276 -21.54 22.25 -7.35
CA ALA A 276 -21.46 22.49 -5.89
C ALA A 276 -21.21 21.20 -5.13
N THR A 277 -20.49 21.31 -4.01
CA THR A 277 -20.09 20.14 -3.21
C THR A 277 -20.34 20.37 -1.71
N LEU A 278 -20.93 19.35 -1.05
CA LEU A 278 -21.07 19.30 0.41
C LEU A 278 -20.34 18.06 0.95
N VAL A 279 -19.41 18.30 1.86
CA VAL A 279 -18.62 17.27 2.55
C VAL A 279 -18.99 17.30 4.02
N SER A 280 -19.60 16.25 4.53
CA SER A 280 -20.01 16.13 5.93
C SER A 280 -19.29 14.99 6.62
N GLY A 281 -18.77 15.22 7.83
CA GLY A 281 -18.10 14.20 8.64
C GLY A 281 -16.92 13.52 7.96
N ALA A 282 -16.16 14.26 7.14
CA ALA A 282 -15.10 13.67 6.31
C ALA A 282 -13.88 14.58 6.08
N TRP A 283 -13.83 15.75 6.69
CA TRP A 283 -12.63 16.59 6.65
C TRP A 283 -11.66 16.11 7.73
N GLU A 284 -10.57 15.49 7.32
CA GLU A 284 -9.61 14.80 8.19
C GLU A 284 -8.19 15.13 7.75
N GLU A 285 -7.23 15.22 8.69
CA GLU A 285 -5.81 15.34 8.33
C GLU A 285 -5.33 14.08 7.60
N LEU A 286 -4.83 14.23 6.36
CA LEU A 286 -4.40 13.08 5.53
C LEU A 286 -3.10 12.46 6.05
N GLU A 287 -2.32 13.19 6.82
CA GLU A 287 -1.12 12.73 7.51
C GLU A 287 -1.39 11.55 8.45
N ASP A 288 -2.60 11.44 9.01
CA ASP A 288 -3.03 10.35 9.89
C ASP A 288 -3.65 9.13 9.18
N THR A 289 -3.69 9.15 7.84
CA THR A 289 -4.28 8.07 7.05
C THR A 289 -3.68 6.69 7.35
N TRP A 290 -2.43 6.62 7.80
CA TRP A 290 -1.79 5.36 8.18
C TRP A 290 -2.47 4.62 9.35
N GLN A 291 -3.26 5.30 10.18
CA GLN A 291 -4.04 4.73 11.28
C GLN A 291 -5.44 4.26 10.83
N ARG A 292 -5.93 4.75 9.70
CA ARG A 292 -7.29 4.51 9.20
C ARG A 292 -7.39 3.19 8.44
N PRO A 293 -8.58 2.75 8.03
CA PRO A 293 -8.74 1.53 7.24
C PRO A 293 -7.76 1.44 6.06
N LEU A 294 -7.19 0.24 5.85
CA LEU A 294 -6.08 0.01 4.92
C LEU A 294 -6.39 0.48 3.49
N GLU A 295 -7.63 0.37 3.06
CA GLU A 295 -8.08 0.80 1.74
C GLU A 295 -8.03 2.31 1.50
N ARG A 296 -7.83 3.12 2.55
CA ARG A 296 -7.57 4.57 2.43
C ARG A 296 -6.11 4.89 2.12
N ASN A 297 -5.23 3.90 2.19
CA ASN A 297 -3.81 4.09 1.90
C ASN A 297 -3.61 4.44 0.42
N GLY A 298 -3.07 5.63 0.15
CA GLY A 298 -2.74 6.13 -1.19
C GLY A 298 -1.25 6.32 -1.34
N PHE A 299 -0.62 5.58 -2.26
CA PHE A 299 0.83 5.66 -2.48
C PHE A 299 1.24 7.05 -3.01
N GLY A 300 2.00 7.77 -2.19
CA GLY A 300 2.47 9.11 -2.51
C GLY A 300 1.42 10.21 -2.34
N LEU A 301 0.23 9.92 -1.75
CA LEU A 301 -0.85 10.90 -1.65
C LEU A 301 -0.39 12.16 -0.93
N ILE A 302 0.13 12.04 0.29
CA ILE A 302 0.52 13.23 1.07
C ILE A 302 1.82 13.89 0.62
N LYS A 303 2.59 13.22 -0.23
CA LYS A 303 3.75 13.82 -0.89
C LYS A 303 3.31 14.99 -1.81
N GLU A 304 2.16 14.85 -2.44
CA GLU A 304 1.67 15.78 -3.45
C GLU A 304 0.39 16.52 -3.02
N PHE A 305 -0.46 15.92 -2.15
CA PHE A 305 -1.76 16.44 -1.76
C PHE A 305 -1.98 16.36 -0.25
N GLY A 306 -2.52 17.42 0.32
CA GLY A 306 -3.24 17.45 1.58
C GLY A 306 -4.68 17.91 1.31
N GLU A 307 -5.49 18.05 2.34
CA GLU A 307 -6.88 18.48 2.23
C GLU A 307 -7.00 19.84 1.52
N ALA A 308 -6.11 20.77 1.85
CA ALA A 308 -6.07 22.10 1.28
C ALA A 308 -5.78 22.06 -0.23
N GLU A 309 -4.84 21.22 -0.65
CA GLU A 309 -4.51 21.01 -2.05
C GLU A 309 -5.68 20.40 -2.82
N ILE A 310 -6.35 19.39 -2.23
CA ILE A 310 -7.53 18.76 -2.85
C ILE A 310 -8.68 19.78 -2.95
N ALA A 311 -8.93 20.57 -1.88
CA ALA A 311 -9.94 21.63 -1.91
C ALA A 311 -9.63 22.70 -2.97
N SER A 312 -8.37 23.04 -3.19
CA SER A 312 -7.99 23.98 -4.24
C SER A 312 -8.39 23.51 -5.64
N LEU A 313 -8.40 22.18 -5.91
CA LEU A 313 -8.88 21.66 -7.18
C LEU A 313 -10.40 21.85 -7.40
N VAL A 314 -11.17 22.09 -6.34
CA VAL A 314 -12.60 22.37 -6.44
C VAL A 314 -12.87 23.82 -6.80
N MET A 315 -12.04 24.75 -6.38
CA MET A 315 -12.23 26.18 -6.60
C MET A 315 -12.27 26.56 -8.11
N PRO A 316 -13.07 27.54 -8.51
CA PRO A 316 -13.91 28.46 -7.71
C PRO A 316 -15.33 27.95 -7.44
N ARG A 317 -15.61 26.68 -7.62
CA ARG A 317 -16.93 26.10 -7.36
C ARG A 317 -17.22 26.03 -5.87
N PRO A 318 -18.48 26.27 -5.41
CA PRO A 318 -18.83 26.19 -4.01
C PRO A 318 -18.49 24.85 -3.37
N LEU A 319 -17.70 24.92 -2.28
CA LEU A 319 -17.34 23.79 -1.42
C LEU A 319 -17.77 24.08 0.01
N ILE A 320 -18.71 23.29 0.51
CA ILE A 320 -19.24 23.37 1.88
C ILE A 320 -18.66 22.20 2.67
N ILE A 321 -17.97 22.48 3.76
CA ILE A 321 -17.47 21.50 4.72
C ILE A 321 -18.35 21.60 5.96
N ALA A 322 -18.96 20.50 6.36
CA ALA A 322 -19.75 20.38 7.59
C ALA A 322 -19.01 19.52 8.60
N HIS A 323 -18.73 20.10 9.77
CA HIS A 323 -18.17 19.43 10.92
C HIS A 323 -19.27 19.20 11.96
N GLY A 324 -19.41 17.98 12.44
CA GLY A 324 -20.43 17.54 13.39
C GLY A 324 -20.29 16.07 13.65
N GLN A 325 -21.25 15.26 13.21
CA GLN A 325 -21.15 13.80 13.31
C GLN A 325 -20.09 13.23 12.37
N TYR A 326 -19.36 12.22 12.84
CA TYR A 326 -18.40 11.43 12.07
C TYR A 326 -18.76 9.93 12.18
N PRO A 327 -18.49 9.11 11.14
CA PRO A 327 -18.74 7.68 11.23
C PRO A 327 -17.75 7.00 12.18
N ALA A 328 -18.21 5.93 12.83
CA ALA A 328 -17.35 5.05 13.63
C ALA A 328 -17.17 3.70 12.91
N LEU A 329 -16.07 3.01 13.18
CA LEU A 329 -15.93 1.61 12.79
C LEU A 329 -16.91 0.76 13.61
N PRO A 330 -17.50 -0.30 13.01
CA PRO A 330 -18.28 -1.25 13.78
C PRO A 330 -17.35 -1.88 14.85
N ALA A 331 -17.88 -2.04 16.05
CA ALA A 331 -17.18 -2.77 17.09
C ALA A 331 -16.76 -4.15 16.55
N GLY A 332 -15.51 -4.55 16.80
CA GLY A 332 -14.97 -5.82 16.31
C GLY A 332 -15.92 -6.97 16.68
N GLY A 333 -16.42 -7.68 15.68
CA GLY A 333 -17.34 -8.80 15.87
C GLY A 333 -16.65 -9.94 16.62
N GLU A 334 -17.45 -10.76 17.33
CA GLU A 334 -16.97 -12.00 17.93
C GLU A 334 -16.31 -12.90 16.85
N SER A 335 -15.21 -13.53 17.23
CA SER A 335 -14.49 -14.46 16.38
C SER A 335 -15.37 -15.63 15.98
N LYS A 336 -15.82 -15.65 14.74
CA LYS A 336 -16.54 -16.80 14.19
C LYS A 336 -15.56 -17.95 13.91
N ALA A 337 -15.92 -19.17 14.28
CA ALA A 337 -15.11 -20.36 13.99
C ALA A 337 -14.86 -20.51 12.48
N GLY A 338 -13.64 -20.85 12.09
CA GLY A 338 -13.25 -21.04 10.68
C GLY A 338 -12.97 -19.75 9.90
N VAL A 339 -12.99 -18.58 10.54
CA VAL A 339 -12.62 -17.30 9.94
C VAL A 339 -11.18 -16.94 10.30
N ARG A 340 -10.35 -16.65 9.30
CA ARG A 340 -8.97 -16.17 9.51
C ARG A 340 -8.99 -14.72 9.98
N LYS A 341 -8.31 -14.44 11.09
CA LYS A 341 -8.15 -13.08 11.64
C LYS A 341 -6.90 -12.43 11.04
N ASN A 342 -7.09 -11.76 9.93
CA ASN A 342 -5.99 -11.22 9.12
C ASN A 342 -6.19 -9.74 8.75
N ALA A 343 -7.30 -9.10 9.19
CA ALA A 343 -7.56 -7.70 8.91
C ALA A 343 -6.46 -6.80 9.50
N ALA A 344 -6.09 -5.77 8.74
CA ALA A 344 -5.15 -4.76 9.21
C ALA A 344 -5.76 -3.93 10.35
N PRO A 345 -4.96 -3.51 11.35
CA PRO A 345 -5.42 -2.59 12.36
C PRO A 345 -5.94 -1.29 11.75
N ALA A 346 -7.08 -0.80 12.23
CA ALA A 346 -7.71 0.41 11.71
C ALA A 346 -8.43 1.18 12.81
N ASN A 347 -8.43 2.51 12.68
CA ASN A 347 -9.17 3.45 13.52
C ASN A 347 -9.87 4.51 12.65
N LEU A 348 -11.00 5.05 13.12
CA LEU A 348 -11.66 6.24 12.56
C LEU A 348 -11.89 7.21 13.72
N ASP A 349 -10.89 8.04 13.98
CA ASP A 349 -11.00 9.09 14.99
C ASP A 349 -11.75 10.30 14.43
N HIS A 350 -12.45 10.99 15.31
CA HIS A 350 -13.06 12.27 15.01
C HIS A 350 -11.98 13.36 15.10
N PRO A 351 -11.78 14.19 14.07
CA PRO A 351 -10.88 15.31 14.19
C PRO A 351 -11.49 16.36 15.14
N GLU A 352 -10.65 16.95 15.95
CA GLU A 352 -11.04 18.10 16.76
C GLU A 352 -11.42 19.29 15.87
N GLU A 353 -12.40 20.08 16.30
CA GLU A 353 -12.87 21.26 15.55
C GLU A 353 -11.72 22.22 15.19
N GLU A 354 -10.75 22.40 16.10
CA GLU A 354 -9.59 23.26 15.87
C GLU A 354 -8.73 22.75 14.70
N ALA A 355 -8.53 21.45 14.57
CA ALA A 355 -7.81 20.85 13.44
C ALA A 355 -8.54 21.11 12.11
N VAL A 356 -9.86 20.95 12.10
CA VAL A 356 -10.68 21.29 10.92
C VAL A 356 -10.57 22.76 10.55
N ARG A 357 -10.69 23.68 11.53
CA ARG A 357 -10.52 25.12 11.31
C ARG A 357 -9.14 25.47 10.78
N LYS A 358 -8.09 24.84 11.29
CA LYS A 358 -6.70 24.99 10.82
C LYS A 358 -6.58 24.56 9.35
N GLY A 359 -7.10 23.39 8.98
CA GLY A 359 -7.09 22.89 7.60
C GLY A 359 -7.84 23.81 6.64
N ILE A 360 -9.03 24.29 7.04
CA ILE A 360 -9.82 25.25 6.24
C ILE A 360 -9.08 26.60 6.09
N LYS A 361 -8.46 27.09 7.16
CA LYS A 361 -7.64 28.32 7.09
C LYS A 361 -6.49 28.16 6.09
N ARG A 362 -5.81 27.03 6.14
CA ARG A 362 -4.72 26.70 5.20
C ARG A 362 -5.23 26.64 3.75
N ALA A 363 -6.38 25.97 3.51
CA ALA A 363 -6.99 25.91 2.19
C ALA A 363 -7.35 27.31 1.64
N ARG A 364 -7.92 28.20 2.48
CA ARG A 364 -8.21 29.59 2.11
C ARG A 364 -6.95 30.39 1.77
N GLN A 365 -5.89 30.22 2.56
CA GLN A 365 -4.60 30.87 2.29
C GLN A 365 -3.99 30.42 0.96
N LEU A 366 -4.10 29.12 0.63
CA LEU A 366 -3.56 28.55 -0.60
C LEU A 366 -4.22 29.14 -1.85
N VAL A 367 -5.53 29.35 -1.83
CA VAL A 367 -6.31 29.85 -2.99
C VAL A 367 -6.45 31.38 -3.02
N GLY A 368 -6.09 32.07 -1.95
CA GLY A 368 -6.22 33.51 -1.81
C GLY A 368 -7.65 34.00 -1.57
N ASP A 369 -7.78 35.22 -1.05
CA ASP A 369 -9.03 35.77 -0.49
C ASP A 369 -10.22 35.67 -1.46
N LYS A 370 -10.01 36.02 -2.73
CA LYS A 370 -11.08 36.04 -3.73
C LYS A 370 -11.72 34.67 -3.97
N LEU A 371 -10.92 33.60 -3.97
CA LEU A 371 -11.43 32.21 -4.16
C LEU A 371 -11.87 31.62 -2.83
N ALA A 372 -11.32 32.07 -1.72
CA ALA A 372 -11.67 31.61 -0.36
C ALA A 372 -13.15 31.82 -0.01
N GLU A 373 -13.85 32.77 -0.66
CA GLU A 373 -15.28 33.00 -0.48
C GLU A 373 -16.16 31.82 -0.88
N HIS A 374 -15.65 30.96 -1.77
CA HIS A 374 -16.34 29.76 -2.22
C HIS A 374 -16.16 28.57 -1.27
N LEU A 375 -15.24 28.64 -0.29
CA LEU A 375 -15.02 27.63 0.72
C LEU A 375 -15.72 28.00 2.04
N ARG A 376 -16.76 27.26 2.38
CA ARG A 376 -17.57 27.49 3.59
C ARG A 376 -17.39 26.38 4.60
N LEU A 377 -17.19 26.73 5.85
CA LEU A 377 -17.24 25.82 7.00
C LEU A 377 -18.54 26.04 7.76
N VAL A 378 -19.26 24.96 8.02
CA VAL A 378 -20.44 24.88 8.89
C VAL A 378 -20.09 23.99 10.07
N ILE A 379 -20.26 24.48 11.28
CA ILE A 379 -20.12 23.68 12.50
C ILE A 379 -21.52 23.36 12.99
N ALA A 380 -21.83 22.08 13.18
CA ALA A 380 -23.10 21.65 13.75
C ALA A 380 -23.26 22.15 15.19
N GLU A 381 -24.48 22.50 15.59
CA GLU A 381 -24.76 22.87 16.98
C GLU A 381 -24.50 21.69 17.93
N GLU A 382 -24.15 21.98 19.17
CA GLU A 382 -23.93 20.94 20.18
C GLU A 382 -25.22 20.10 20.37
N GLY A 383 -25.10 18.78 20.24
CA GLY A 383 -26.22 17.86 20.33
C GLY A 383 -27.00 17.64 19.01
N ASP A 384 -26.63 18.31 17.91
CA ASP A 384 -27.17 18.03 16.58
C ASP A 384 -26.65 16.65 16.09
N LEU A 385 -27.59 15.70 15.91
CA LEU A 385 -27.32 14.36 15.44
C LEU A 385 -27.44 14.21 13.92
N ALA A 386 -27.75 15.29 13.21
CA ALA A 386 -27.91 15.26 11.76
C ALA A 386 -26.57 15.00 11.07
N ILE A 387 -26.51 13.96 10.25
CA ILE A 387 -25.32 13.66 9.43
C ILE A 387 -25.08 14.73 8.34
N PHE A 388 -26.14 15.48 7.96
CA PHE A 388 -26.08 16.67 7.13
C PHE A 388 -26.77 17.82 7.88
N PRO A 389 -26.02 18.73 8.51
CA PRO A 389 -26.61 19.88 9.18
C PRO A 389 -27.51 20.71 8.23
N VAL A 390 -28.67 21.14 8.72
CA VAL A 390 -29.68 21.86 7.92
C VAL A 390 -29.09 23.10 7.25
N GLU A 391 -28.21 23.83 7.96
CA GLU A 391 -27.51 24.97 7.39
C GLU A 391 -26.64 24.58 6.18
N ALA A 392 -25.92 23.45 6.26
CA ALA A 392 -25.06 22.97 5.19
C ALA A 392 -25.87 22.59 3.93
N VAL A 393 -26.99 21.88 4.11
CA VAL A 393 -27.93 21.58 3.02
C VAL A 393 -28.51 22.85 2.42
N GLY A 394 -28.84 23.84 3.25
CA GLY A 394 -29.30 25.16 2.82
C GLY A 394 -28.29 25.89 1.93
N TRP A 395 -27.00 25.81 2.27
CA TRP A 395 -25.93 26.37 1.44
C TRP A 395 -25.75 25.62 0.12
N LEU A 396 -25.85 24.28 0.12
CA LEU A 396 -25.82 23.48 -1.11
C LEU A 396 -26.96 23.87 -2.06
N ARG A 397 -28.20 23.97 -1.55
CA ARG A 397 -29.35 24.42 -2.36
C ARG A 397 -29.13 25.80 -2.96
N LYS A 398 -28.63 26.76 -2.13
CA LYS A 398 -28.29 28.10 -2.62
C LYS A 398 -27.25 28.07 -3.73
N ALA A 399 -26.19 27.27 -3.58
CA ALA A 399 -25.14 27.10 -4.58
C ALA A 399 -25.68 26.51 -5.90
N LEU A 400 -26.62 25.58 -5.83
CA LEU A 400 -27.31 24.99 -6.98
C LEU A 400 -28.45 25.86 -7.53
N GLN A 401 -28.70 27.05 -6.95
CA GLN A 401 -29.78 27.97 -7.30
C GLN A 401 -31.17 27.35 -7.16
N VAL A 402 -31.33 26.41 -6.23
CA VAL A 402 -32.58 25.71 -5.95
C VAL A 402 -33.39 26.52 -4.93
N GLY A 403 -34.69 26.67 -5.17
CA GLY A 403 -35.60 27.47 -4.35
C GLY A 403 -35.77 26.97 -2.91
N LYS A 404 -36.51 27.75 -2.10
CA LYS A 404 -36.88 27.34 -0.73
C LYS A 404 -37.81 26.13 -0.76
N LEU A 405 -37.78 25.34 0.31
CA LEU A 405 -38.73 24.27 0.58
C LEU A 405 -40.18 24.80 0.52
N GLU A 406 -40.98 24.14 -0.24
CA GLU A 406 -42.45 24.20 -0.07
C GLU A 406 -42.84 23.29 1.11
N ALA A 407 -44.12 23.32 1.50
CA ALA A 407 -44.59 22.60 2.67
C ALA A 407 -44.13 21.12 2.73
N PRO A 408 -43.86 20.57 3.93
CA PRO A 408 -43.53 19.15 4.09
C PRO A 408 -44.54 18.24 3.43
N SER A 409 -44.07 17.21 2.73
CA SER A 409 -44.89 16.16 2.14
C SER A 409 -44.53 14.81 2.74
N GLU A 410 -45.51 14.05 3.15
CA GLU A 410 -45.29 12.69 3.66
C GLU A 410 -44.71 11.77 2.58
N LEU A 411 -43.67 11.03 2.94
CA LEU A 411 -43.10 9.96 2.11
C LEU A 411 -43.92 8.66 2.36
N ARG A 412 -44.62 8.20 1.34
CA ARG A 412 -45.40 6.96 1.41
C ARG A 412 -44.54 5.78 0.92
N ILE A 413 -44.07 4.97 1.86
CA ILE A 413 -43.23 3.79 1.59
C ILE A 413 -44.16 2.61 1.26
N ARG A 414 -43.84 1.87 0.20
CA ARG A 414 -44.50 0.62 -0.15
C ARG A 414 -43.82 -0.53 0.60
N ARG A 415 -44.53 -1.10 1.58
CA ARG A 415 -44.01 -2.17 2.46
C ARG A 415 -43.69 -3.42 1.64
N GLY A 416 -42.55 -4.07 1.93
CA GLY A 416 -42.12 -5.35 1.37
C GLY A 416 -41.38 -5.28 0.03
N SER A 417 -41.09 -4.09 -0.49
CA SER A 417 -40.44 -3.92 -1.81
C SER A 417 -39.02 -3.35 -1.79
N LEU A 418 -38.39 -3.19 -0.61
CA LEU A 418 -37.02 -2.68 -0.54
C LEU A 418 -36.01 -3.71 -1.09
N PRO A 419 -34.96 -3.27 -1.82
CA PRO A 419 -33.91 -4.14 -2.27
C PRO A 419 -33.19 -4.85 -1.12
N ASP A 420 -32.78 -6.10 -1.35
CA ASP A 420 -31.91 -6.83 -0.43
C ASP A 420 -30.48 -6.32 -0.52
N ASP A 421 -30.04 -5.55 0.50
CA ASP A 421 -28.70 -4.98 0.55
C ASP A 421 -27.61 -6.06 0.56
N ARG A 422 -27.83 -7.18 1.24
CA ARG A 422 -26.85 -8.27 1.27
C ARG A 422 -26.62 -8.84 -0.13
N ALA A 423 -27.68 -9.10 -0.89
CA ALA A 423 -27.58 -9.59 -2.26
C ALA A 423 -26.94 -8.54 -3.19
N ARG A 424 -27.21 -7.25 -2.98
CA ARG A 424 -26.57 -6.14 -3.69
C ARG A 424 -25.07 -6.09 -3.40
N GLN A 425 -24.65 -6.14 -2.14
CA GLN A 425 -23.24 -6.15 -1.77
C GLN A 425 -22.50 -7.36 -2.38
N GLN A 426 -23.15 -8.52 -2.39
CA GLN A 426 -22.56 -9.71 -3.05
C GLN A 426 -22.29 -9.48 -4.54
N ARG A 427 -23.25 -8.88 -5.27
CA ARG A 427 -23.05 -8.56 -6.69
C ARG A 427 -21.92 -7.57 -6.87
N LEU A 428 -21.93 -6.45 -6.13
CA LEU A 428 -20.93 -5.39 -6.25
C LEU A 428 -19.51 -5.89 -5.92
N VAL A 429 -19.36 -6.69 -4.86
CA VAL A 429 -18.05 -7.28 -4.49
C VAL A 429 -17.58 -8.26 -5.57
N ASN A 430 -18.47 -9.13 -6.07
CA ASN A 430 -18.12 -10.09 -7.12
C ASN A 430 -17.73 -9.40 -8.44
N GLU A 431 -18.37 -8.32 -8.82
CA GLU A 431 -18.00 -7.52 -10.00
C GLU A 431 -16.57 -6.98 -9.86
N LEU A 432 -16.21 -6.45 -8.68
CA LEU A 432 -14.86 -5.93 -8.44
C LEU A 432 -13.81 -7.05 -8.38
N VAL A 433 -14.12 -8.20 -7.79
CA VAL A 433 -13.24 -9.38 -7.80
C VAL A 433 -13.00 -9.86 -9.24
N ASN A 434 -14.05 -9.90 -10.07
CA ASN A 434 -13.93 -10.30 -11.48
C ASN A 434 -13.12 -9.28 -12.29
N HIS A 435 -13.30 -7.98 -12.02
CA HIS A 435 -12.50 -6.93 -12.65
C HIS A 435 -11.01 -7.02 -12.22
N ALA A 436 -10.74 -7.31 -10.95
CA ALA A 436 -9.37 -7.56 -10.48
C ALA A 436 -8.73 -8.77 -11.17
N ARG A 437 -9.48 -9.86 -11.36
CA ARG A 437 -9.01 -11.03 -12.14
C ARG A 437 -8.68 -10.66 -13.59
N HIS A 438 -9.51 -9.85 -14.23
CA HIS A 438 -9.23 -9.35 -15.59
C HIS A 438 -7.98 -8.45 -15.60
N ALA A 439 -7.88 -7.50 -14.68
CA ALA A 439 -6.72 -6.64 -14.55
C ALA A 439 -5.41 -7.43 -14.34
N LEU A 440 -5.45 -8.50 -13.55
CA LEU A 440 -4.33 -9.42 -13.34
C LEU A 440 -3.88 -10.12 -14.63
N GLN A 441 -4.81 -10.44 -15.55
CA GLN A 441 -4.46 -11.01 -16.85
C GLN A 441 -3.86 -9.97 -17.80
N VAL A 442 -4.33 -8.73 -17.74
CA VAL A 442 -3.90 -7.65 -18.64
C VAL A 442 -2.54 -7.07 -18.24
N CYS A 443 -2.21 -7.03 -16.95
CA CYS A 443 -1.01 -6.40 -16.42
C CYS A 443 0.31 -6.95 -17.02
N GLU A 444 0.37 -8.22 -17.41
CA GLU A 444 1.55 -8.79 -18.09
C GLU A 444 1.83 -8.14 -19.46
N ARG A 445 0.77 -7.72 -20.17
CA ARG A 445 0.94 -7.00 -21.44
C ARG A 445 1.57 -5.63 -21.21
N GLN A 446 1.26 -4.98 -20.08
CA GLN A 446 1.86 -3.71 -19.70
C GLN A 446 3.35 -3.88 -19.39
N ARG A 447 3.72 -4.88 -18.59
CA ARG A 447 5.14 -5.21 -18.33
C ARG A 447 5.89 -5.54 -19.62
N THR A 448 5.24 -6.26 -20.53
CA THR A 448 5.82 -6.55 -21.84
C THR A 448 6.10 -5.27 -22.64
N ALA A 449 5.18 -4.31 -22.63
CA ALA A 449 5.37 -3.02 -23.31
C ALA A 449 6.45 -2.16 -22.63
N LEU A 450 6.44 -2.11 -21.31
CA LEU A 450 7.36 -1.28 -20.51
C LEU A 450 8.79 -1.81 -20.51
N VAL A 451 8.97 -3.13 -20.34
CA VAL A 451 10.30 -3.73 -20.08
C VAL A 451 10.80 -4.56 -21.26
N TRP A 452 10.04 -5.58 -21.67
CA TRP A 452 10.54 -6.57 -22.63
C TRP A 452 10.70 -6.03 -24.04
N LYS A 453 9.78 -5.18 -24.53
CA LYS A 453 9.88 -4.57 -25.87
C LYS A 453 11.10 -3.62 -25.97
N PRO A 454 11.33 -2.67 -25.04
CA PRO A 454 12.54 -1.84 -25.06
C PRO A 454 13.84 -2.64 -24.98
N LEU A 455 13.91 -3.64 -24.10
CA LEU A 455 15.11 -4.50 -23.97
C LEU A 455 15.36 -5.32 -25.26
N ALA A 456 14.32 -5.83 -25.91
CA ALA A 456 14.44 -6.55 -27.18
C ALA A 456 14.83 -5.65 -28.36
N ALA A 457 14.47 -4.37 -28.31
CA ALA A 457 14.84 -3.37 -29.31
C ALA A 457 16.29 -2.90 -29.19
N ALA A 458 16.90 -3.04 -28.02
CA ALA A 458 18.30 -2.65 -27.76
C ALA A 458 19.28 -3.64 -28.41
N LYS A 459 19.82 -3.27 -29.57
CA LYS A 459 20.65 -4.15 -30.41
C LYS A 459 22.14 -4.14 -30.04
N THR A 460 22.63 -3.09 -29.38
CA THR A 460 24.01 -2.99 -28.90
C THR A 460 24.05 -3.02 -27.38
N ASP A 461 25.23 -3.35 -26.81
CA ASP A 461 25.41 -3.39 -25.37
C ASP A 461 25.23 -2.02 -24.73
N ASP A 462 25.70 -0.94 -25.35
CA ASP A 462 25.55 0.43 -24.84
C ASP A 462 24.07 0.83 -24.77
N VAL A 463 23.29 0.57 -25.84
CA VAL A 463 21.85 0.86 -25.84
C VAL A 463 21.11 0.02 -24.81
N ARG A 464 21.54 -1.23 -24.62
CA ARG A 464 20.97 -2.13 -23.60
C ARG A 464 21.27 -1.64 -22.19
N MET A 465 22.51 -1.26 -21.92
CA MET A 465 22.92 -0.70 -20.61
C MET A 465 22.14 0.59 -20.30
N ALA A 466 22.02 1.50 -21.25
CA ALA A 466 21.23 2.72 -21.10
C ALA A 466 19.74 2.43 -20.86
N THR A 467 19.16 1.47 -21.59
CA THR A 467 17.76 1.04 -21.40
C THR A 467 17.56 0.42 -20.00
N THR A 468 18.45 -0.47 -19.59
CA THR A 468 18.40 -1.09 -18.25
C THR A 468 18.57 -0.05 -17.14
N ALA A 469 19.47 0.93 -17.32
CA ALA A 469 19.64 2.02 -16.35
C ALA A 469 18.37 2.87 -16.20
N LYS A 470 17.69 3.20 -17.32
CA LYS A 470 16.39 3.90 -17.31
C LYS A 470 15.32 3.08 -16.59
N LEU A 471 15.21 1.79 -16.87
CA LEU A 471 14.24 0.90 -16.23
C LEU A 471 14.54 0.73 -14.74
N ARG A 472 15.83 0.58 -14.36
CA ARG A 472 16.27 0.53 -12.95
C ARG A 472 15.90 1.80 -12.20
N LYS A 473 16.09 2.97 -12.83
CA LYS A 473 15.67 4.24 -12.24
C LYS A 473 14.17 4.28 -12.01
N ALA A 474 13.36 3.89 -13.01
CA ALA A 474 11.91 3.83 -12.86
C ALA A 474 11.47 2.84 -11.75
N PHE A 475 12.09 1.65 -11.70
CA PHE A 475 11.81 0.69 -10.63
C PHE A 475 12.13 1.27 -9.24
N TRP A 476 13.28 1.93 -9.09
CA TRP A 476 13.68 2.51 -7.81
C TRP A 476 12.82 3.72 -7.42
N GLU A 477 12.61 4.67 -8.34
CA GLU A 477 11.95 5.94 -8.02
C GLU A 477 10.41 5.83 -7.97
N ASP A 478 9.81 5.05 -8.89
CA ASP A 478 8.35 5.03 -9.07
C ASP A 478 7.68 3.84 -8.38
N SER A 479 8.35 2.66 -8.29
CA SER A 479 7.76 1.47 -7.68
C SER A 479 8.17 1.28 -6.22
N ILE A 480 9.46 1.44 -5.89
CA ILE A 480 9.98 1.29 -4.53
C ILE A 480 9.86 2.60 -3.75
N GLY A 481 10.18 3.72 -4.38
CA GLY A 481 10.40 5.02 -3.78
C GLY A 481 11.87 5.22 -3.37
N ARG A 482 12.51 6.28 -3.88
CA ARG A 482 13.91 6.59 -3.60
C ARG A 482 14.05 7.64 -2.50
N LEU A 483 14.77 7.30 -1.45
CA LEU A 483 15.29 8.23 -0.45
C LEU A 483 16.57 8.91 -0.96
N PRO A 484 16.97 10.06 -0.40
CA PRO A 484 18.31 10.62 -0.62
C PRO A 484 19.40 9.60 -0.32
N ASP A 485 20.53 9.70 -1.00
CA ASP A 485 21.67 8.82 -0.72
C ASP A 485 22.11 8.97 0.75
N PRO A 486 22.67 7.89 1.37
CA PRO A 486 23.17 7.93 2.74
C PRO A 486 24.13 9.09 3.01
N VAL A 487 24.14 9.60 4.23
CA VAL A 487 24.91 10.80 4.62
C VAL A 487 26.36 10.42 4.96
N GLY A 488 27.30 10.89 4.13
CA GLY A 488 28.73 10.80 4.42
C GLY A 488 29.36 9.40 4.29
N PRO A 489 30.67 9.29 4.57
CA PRO A 489 31.34 8.00 4.62
C PRO A 489 30.83 7.19 5.82
N PRO A 490 30.71 5.85 5.71
CA PRO A 490 30.15 5.01 6.77
C PRO A 490 31.06 5.02 8.02
N ALA A 491 30.60 5.70 9.08
CA ALA A 491 31.21 5.62 10.40
C ALA A 491 30.65 4.38 11.10
N ALA A 492 31.41 3.29 11.08
CA ALA A 492 30.97 2.03 11.66
C ALA A 492 31.45 1.85 13.11
N GLN A 493 30.61 1.19 13.90
CA GLN A 493 30.95 0.64 15.22
C GLN A 493 30.99 -0.87 15.13
N SER A 494 31.89 -1.53 15.88
CA SER A 494 31.92 -2.98 15.91
C SER A 494 32.38 -3.53 17.25
N ARG A 495 32.07 -4.82 17.46
CA ARG A 495 32.64 -5.63 18.56
C ARG A 495 32.77 -7.09 18.11
N VAL A 496 33.64 -7.84 18.75
CA VAL A 496 33.74 -9.29 18.55
C VAL A 496 32.58 -9.96 19.31
N LEU A 497 31.82 -10.82 18.63
CA LEU A 497 30.78 -11.65 19.23
C LEU A 497 31.28 -13.03 19.62
N ALA A 498 32.00 -13.67 18.69
CA ALA A 498 32.52 -15.02 18.84
C ALA A 498 33.74 -15.24 17.97
N GLN A 499 34.57 -16.20 18.34
CA GLN A 499 35.70 -16.67 17.54
C GLN A 499 35.82 -18.19 17.65
N ASN A 500 36.06 -18.85 16.53
CA ASN A 500 36.38 -20.26 16.44
C ASN A 500 37.61 -20.47 15.54
N GLU A 501 37.94 -21.73 15.23
CA GLU A 501 39.10 -22.05 14.40
C GLU A 501 38.98 -21.56 12.94
N ASP A 502 37.73 -21.41 12.43
CA ASP A 502 37.44 -21.13 11.03
C ASP A 502 37.26 -19.63 10.76
N PHE A 503 36.61 -18.89 11.66
CA PHE A 503 36.28 -17.49 11.48
C PHE A 503 36.07 -16.70 12.78
N VAL A 504 36.15 -15.38 12.70
CA VAL A 504 35.77 -14.43 13.76
C VAL A 504 34.45 -13.76 13.37
N THR A 505 33.48 -13.76 14.27
CA THR A 505 32.19 -13.08 14.11
C THR A 505 32.22 -11.73 14.80
N HIS A 506 31.97 -10.68 14.03
CA HIS A 506 31.85 -9.30 14.53
C HIS A 506 30.40 -8.84 14.41
N GLU A 507 29.91 -8.13 15.41
CA GLU A 507 28.73 -7.28 15.29
C GLU A 507 29.15 -5.93 14.72
N VAL A 508 28.40 -5.43 13.73
CA VAL A 508 28.69 -4.17 13.04
C VAL A 508 27.43 -3.33 12.94
N MET A 509 27.53 -2.06 13.28
CA MET A 509 26.46 -1.07 13.11
C MET A 509 27.02 0.20 12.50
N MET A 510 26.26 0.84 11.60
CA MET A 510 26.66 2.09 10.95
C MET A 510 25.45 2.98 10.69
N GLU A 511 25.62 4.28 10.85
CA GLU A 511 24.58 5.25 10.54
C GLU A 511 24.36 5.35 9.01
N VAL A 512 23.09 5.44 8.61
CA VAL A 512 22.65 5.61 7.22
C VAL A 512 22.10 7.02 7.01
N TRP A 513 21.17 7.42 7.85
CA TRP A 513 20.66 8.78 8.00
C TRP A 513 20.56 9.11 9.49
N PRO A 514 20.43 10.36 9.89
CA PRO A 514 20.21 10.71 11.29
C PRO A 514 19.09 9.90 11.92
N GLY A 515 19.42 9.09 12.93
CA GLY A 515 18.49 8.20 13.61
C GLY A 515 18.16 6.90 12.87
N VAL A 516 18.77 6.59 11.74
CA VAL A 516 18.58 5.32 11.02
C VAL A 516 19.92 4.64 10.82
N SER A 517 20.05 3.41 11.33
CA SER A 517 21.28 2.61 11.22
C SER A 517 21.10 1.37 10.35
N ALA A 518 22.19 0.88 9.76
CA ALA A 518 22.35 -0.48 9.26
C ALA A 518 23.09 -1.31 10.29
N TRP A 519 22.64 -2.54 10.53
CA TRP A 519 23.20 -3.45 11.52
C TRP A 519 23.29 -4.87 10.98
N GLY A 520 24.30 -5.63 11.39
CA GLY A 520 24.46 -7.03 11.00
C GLY A 520 25.67 -7.70 11.62
N TYR A 521 25.88 -8.97 11.27
CA TYR A 521 27.02 -9.79 11.70
C TYR A 521 27.97 -10.03 10.53
N LEU A 522 29.26 -9.74 10.72
CA LEU A 522 30.33 -9.99 9.77
C LEU A 522 31.16 -11.19 10.23
N LEU A 523 31.26 -12.21 9.40
CA LEU A 523 32.12 -13.36 9.64
C LEU A 523 33.36 -13.24 8.74
N VAL A 524 34.52 -13.15 9.38
CA VAL A 524 35.83 -13.03 8.69
C VAL A 524 36.59 -14.34 8.87
N PRO A 525 36.84 -15.11 7.78
CA PRO A 525 37.61 -16.34 7.86
C PRO A 525 39.01 -16.14 8.48
N THR A 526 39.42 -17.05 9.34
CA THR A 526 40.80 -17.10 9.82
C THR A 526 41.79 -17.43 8.68
N GLY A 527 43.04 -17.07 8.84
CA GLY A 527 44.08 -17.40 7.86
C GLY A 527 44.06 -16.57 6.56
N ILE A 528 43.32 -15.45 6.53
CA ILE A 528 43.48 -14.46 5.44
C ILE A 528 44.87 -13.84 5.57
N LYS A 529 45.68 -13.96 4.52
CA LYS A 529 47.04 -13.41 4.50
C LYS A 529 47.01 -11.89 4.33
N GLU A 530 48.04 -11.23 4.80
CA GLU A 530 48.21 -9.79 4.58
C GLU A 530 48.15 -9.46 3.07
N GLY A 531 47.29 -8.49 2.71
CA GLY A 531 47.03 -8.10 1.31
C GLY A 531 46.13 -9.03 0.52
N GLU A 532 45.70 -10.18 1.07
CA GLU A 532 44.75 -11.07 0.44
C GLU A 532 43.32 -10.49 0.61
N ARG A 533 42.55 -10.45 -0.50
CA ARG A 533 41.14 -10.04 -0.50
C ARG A 533 40.25 -11.23 -0.83
N ARG A 534 39.10 -11.28 -0.18
CA ARG A 534 38.10 -12.37 -0.31
C ARG A 534 36.78 -11.84 -0.86
N PRO A 535 36.10 -12.62 -1.71
CA PRO A 535 34.71 -12.34 -2.08
C PRO A 535 33.83 -12.31 -0.85
N VAL A 536 32.77 -11.49 -0.90
CA VAL A 536 31.76 -11.37 0.15
C VAL A 536 30.45 -12.02 -0.32
N VAL A 537 29.77 -12.71 0.58
CA VAL A 537 28.37 -13.11 0.40
C VAL A 537 27.53 -12.46 1.48
N VAL A 538 26.61 -11.59 1.06
CA VAL A 538 25.59 -11.02 1.96
C VAL A 538 24.49 -12.06 2.12
N CYS A 539 24.29 -12.53 3.37
CA CYS A 539 23.42 -13.65 3.76
C CYS A 539 22.16 -13.11 4.46
N GLN A 540 21.06 -12.97 3.73
CA GLN A 540 19.87 -12.29 4.22
C GLN A 540 18.84 -13.24 4.83
N HIS A 541 18.43 -12.96 6.09
CA HIS A 541 17.34 -13.67 6.76
C HIS A 541 15.95 -13.33 6.17
N GLY A 542 14.94 -14.16 6.49
CA GLY A 542 13.54 -13.96 6.12
C GLY A 542 12.74 -13.14 7.14
N LEU A 543 11.42 -13.15 6.97
CA LEU A 543 10.46 -12.46 7.84
C LEU A 543 10.63 -12.87 9.31
N GLU A 544 10.57 -11.88 10.22
CA GLU A 544 10.76 -12.04 11.68
C GLU A 544 12.14 -12.61 12.09
N GLY A 545 13.11 -12.73 11.16
CA GLY A 545 14.44 -13.23 11.43
C GLY A 545 15.39 -12.21 12.04
N LEU A 546 16.55 -12.72 12.47
CA LEU A 546 17.69 -11.96 12.98
C LEU A 546 18.98 -12.37 12.26
N PRO A 547 20.05 -11.56 12.28
CA PRO A 547 21.35 -11.93 11.74
C PRO A 547 21.91 -13.25 12.30
N GLU A 548 21.66 -13.51 13.59
CA GLU A 548 22.08 -14.74 14.28
C GLU A 548 21.43 -15.99 13.68
N ASP A 549 20.20 -15.92 13.17
CA ASP A 549 19.47 -17.08 12.62
C ASP A 549 20.19 -17.69 11.41
N VAL A 550 20.88 -16.87 10.61
CA VAL A 550 21.58 -17.34 9.42
C VAL A 550 23.04 -17.75 9.71
N VAL A 551 23.52 -17.44 10.92
CA VAL A 551 24.86 -17.78 11.40
C VAL A 551 24.84 -19.03 12.30
N ASN A 552 23.76 -19.24 13.03
CA ASN A 552 23.64 -20.29 14.04
C ASN A 552 23.66 -21.70 13.41
N GLU A 553 24.58 -22.53 13.91
CA GLU A 553 24.78 -23.90 13.45
C GLU A 553 24.23 -24.98 14.42
N ASP A 554 23.61 -24.55 15.51
CA ASP A 554 22.91 -25.46 16.42
C ASP A 554 21.67 -26.04 15.72
N SER A 555 21.75 -27.34 15.39
CA SER A 555 20.68 -28.07 14.72
C SER A 555 19.38 -28.18 15.55
N SER A 556 19.44 -27.92 16.85
CA SER A 556 18.29 -27.88 17.75
C SER A 556 17.57 -26.51 17.72
N ALA A 557 18.22 -25.47 17.24
CA ALA A 557 17.63 -24.14 17.14
C ALA A 557 16.52 -24.11 16.08
N LYS A 558 15.40 -23.46 16.41
CA LYS A 558 14.22 -23.40 15.53
C LYS A 558 14.56 -22.84 14.13
N ALA A 559 15.40 -21.82 14.05
CA ALA A 559 15.79 -21.16 12.82
C ALA A 559 16.68 -22.05 11.92
N PHE A 560 17.41 -23.00 12.51
CA PHE A 560 18.28 -23.92 11.77
C PHE A 560 17.52 -24.74 10.71
N GLY A 561 16.27 -25.11 10.98
CA GLY A 561 15.41 -25.81 10.02
C GLY A 561 15.31 -25.09 8.67
N ALA A 562 15.27 -23.78 8.68
CA ALA A 562 15.19 -22.94 7.48
C ALA A 562 16.58 -22.53 6.94
N TYR A 563 17.46 -22.04 7.80
CA TYR A 563 18.70 -21.36 7.36
C TYR A 563 19.94 -22.25 7.34
N LYS A 564 19.99 -23.35 8.11
CA LYS A 564 21.11 -24.31 8.14
C LYS A 564 22.47 -23.67 8.47
N GLY A 565 22.50 -22.49 9.12
CA GLY A 565 23.75 -21.77 9.36
C GLY A 565 24.53 -21.43 8.10
N PHE A 566 23.83 -21.08 7.00
CA PHE A 566 24.47 -20.95 5.69
C PHE A 566 25.54 -19.86 5.63
N ALA A 567 25.44 -18.79 6.44
CA ALA A 567 26.48 -17.78 6.52
C ALA A 567 27.78 -18.34 7.11
N ALA A 568 27.69 -19.13 8.21
CA ALA A 568 28.84 -19.82 8.80
C ALA A 568 29.42 -20.86 7.84
N THR A 569 28.57 -21.64 7.16
CA THR A 569 28.98 -22.63 6.15
C THR A 569 29.78 -21.99 5.03
N LEU A 570 29.38 -20.80 4.54
CA LEU A 570 30.10 -20.07 3.50
C LEU A 570 31.41 -19.46 4.04
N ALA A 571 31.43 -18.99 5.29
CA ALA A 571 32.65 -18.51 5.93
C ALA A 571 33.73 -19.61 6.02
N ARG A 572 33.35 -20.84 6.39
CA ARG A 572 34.27 -22.03 6.36
C ARG A 572 34.80 -22.34 4.96
N LYS A 573 34.03 -22.02 3.93
CA LYS A 573 34.49 -22.17 2.53
C LYS A 573 35.40 -21.02 2.09
N GLY A 574 35.72 -20.09 2.99
CA GLY A 574 36.67 -19.01 2.78
C GLY A 574 36.08 -17.73 2.18
N TYR A 575 34.76 -17.59 2.11
CA TYR A 575 34.10 -16.33 1.82
C TYR A 575 34.06 -15.45 3.07
N VAL A 576 34.19 -14.14 2.94
CA VAL A 576 33.69 -13.25 3.96
C VAL A 576 32.17 -13.26 3.87
N THR A 577 31.45 -13.39 5.00
CA THR A 577 30.00 -13.33 4.97
C THR A 577 29.49 -12.16 5.82
N PHE A 578 28.44 -11.49 5.35
CA PHE A 578 27.76 -10.44 6.09
C PHE A 578 26.27 -10.77 6.20
N ALA A 579 25.78 -10.90 7.41
CA ALA A 579 24.39 -11.16 7.72
C ALA A 579 23.71 -9.85 8.17
N PRO A 580 23.12 -9.05 7.27
CA PRO A 580 22.44 -7.81 7.64
C PRO A 580 21.13 -8.08 8.32
N HIS A 581 20.67 -7.15 9.16
CA HIS A 581 19.31 -7.10 9.66
C HIS A 581 18.45 -6.17 8.81
N ASN A 582 17.50 -6.75 8.09
CA ASN A 582 16.39 -5.98 7.54
C ASN A 582 15.28 -5.91 8.60
N PHE A 583 14.69 -4.74 8.79
CA PHE A 583 13.81 -4.44 9.94
C PHE A 583 12.37 -5.00 9.84
N TYR A 584 12.13 -6.01 9.00
CA TYR A 584 10.82 -6.68 8.91
C TYR A 584 10.57 -7.68 10.04
N ARG A 585 10.66 -7.17 11.29
CA ARG A 585 10.47 -7.91 12.53
C ARG A 585 9.58 -7.13 13.51
N GLY A 586 8.83 -7.85 14.36
CA GLY A 586 7.98 -7.26 15.40
C GLY A 586 6.53 -7.07 14.97
N LYS A 587 6.04 -7.87 14.02
CA LYS A 587 4.63 -7.89 13.56
C LYS A 587 4.14 -6.48 13.18
N ASP A 588 3.10 -5.97 13.82
CA ASP A 588 2.51 -4.68 13.48
C ASP A 588 3.46 -3.50 13.70
N HIS A 589 4.48 -3.63 14.56
CA HIS A 589 5.47 -2.55 14.77
C HIS A 589 6.19 -2.17 13.47
N PHE A 590 6.59 -3.15 12.64
CA PHE A 590 7.22 -2.83 11.36
C PHE A 590 6.20 -2.67 10.21
N ARG A 591 5.07 -3.41 10.24
CA ARG A 591 4.06 -3.35 9.20
C ARG A 591 3.45 -1.96 9.05
N VAL A 592 3.23 -1.28 10.18
CA VAL A 592 2.74 0.11 10.21
C VAL A 592 3.71 1.07 9.51
N ILE A 593 5.02 0.81 9.55
CA ILE A 593 6.03 1.62 8.86
C ILE A 593 5.78 1.63 7.35
N GLN A 594 5.39 0.48 6.74
CA GLN A 594 5.02 0.44 5.32
C GLN A 594 3.86 1.39 5.01
N ARG A 595 2.84 1.45 5.88
CA ARG A 595 1.69 2.35 5.70
C ARG A 595 2.10 3.82 5.77
N LYS A 596 2.96 4.18 6.73
CA LYS A 596 3.53 5.53 6.87
C LYS A 596 4.33 5.91 5.64
N LEU A 597 5.23 5.05 5.20
CA LEU A 597 6.08 5.27 4.04
C LEU A 597 5.28 5.39 2.73
N ASN A 598 4.24 4.56 2.56
CA ASN A 598 3.37 4.61 1.38
C ASN A 598 2.74 5.99 1.20
N LEU A 599 2.34 6.67 2.28
CA LEU A 599 1.73 8.00 2.18
C LEU A 599 2.66 9.02 1.51
N VAL A 600 3.96 8.90 1.71
CA VAL A 600 4.98 9.77 1.11
C VAL A 600 5.62 9.18 -0.16
N GLY A 601 5.06 8.11 -0.71
CA GLY A 601 5.53 7.47 -1.95
C GLY A 601 6.81 6.67 -1.76
N LEU A 602 6.97 6.05 -0.61
CA LEU A 602 8.09 5.19 -0.21
C LEU A 602 7.56 3.82 0.24
N SER A 603 8.48 2.87 0.41
CA SER A 603 8.20 1.53 0.93
C SER A 603 9.25 1.10 1.96
N LEU A 604 9.09 -0.05 2.62
CA LEU A 604 10.13 -0.63 3.47
C LEU A 604 11.45 -0.75 2.72
N PHE A 605 11.40 -1.12 1.44
CA PHE A 605 12.60 -1.24 0.60
C PHE A 605 13.28 0.09 0.30
N SER A 606 12.61 1.23 0.43
CA SER A 606 13.27 2.54 0.34
C SER A 606 14.32 2.71 1.42
N VAL A 607 14.02 2.28 2.64
CA VAL A 607 14.95 2.33 3.78
C VAL A 607 16.00 1.22 3.68
N ILE A 608 15.57 -0.02 3.40
CA ILE A 608 16.43 -1.19 3.29
C ILE A 608 17.52 -0.98 2.22
N ILE A 609 17.18 -0.40 1.06
CA ILE A 609 18.16 -0.12 0.00
C ILE A 609 19.22 0.87 0.49
N GLY A 610 18.83 1.92 1.22
CA GLY A 610 19.80 2.84 1.82
C GLY A 610 20.73 2.17 2.84
N GLN A 611 20.19 1.26 3.66
CA GLN A 611 21.00 0.44 4.58
C GLN A 611 22.02 -0.41 3.81
N HIS A 612 21.61 -1.01 2.68
CA HIS A 612 22.51 -1.79 1.83
C HIS A 612 23.50 -0.92 1.05
N GLN A 613 23.15 0.30 0.64
CA GLN A 613 24.11 1.25 0.06
C GLN A 613 25.26 1.55 1.04
N GLN A 614 24.91 1.86 2.28
CA GLN A 614 25.89 2.15 3.32
C GLN A 614 26.75 0.92 3.67
N THR A 615 26.11 -0.25 3.77
CA THR A 615 26.81 -1.53 3.99
C THR A 615 27.81 -1.84 2.88
N LEU A 616 27.41 -1.69 1.62
CA LEU A 616 28.29 -1.92 0.46
C LEU A 616 29.47 -0.93 0.46
N ALA A 617 29.19 0.35 0.73
CA ALA A 617 30.22 1.37 0.83
C ALA A 617 31.24 1.03 1.92
N TRP A 618 30.77 0.58 3.10
CA TRP A 618 31.63 0.17 4.20
C TRP A 618 32.42 -1.11 3.90
N LEU A 619 31.78 -2.16 3.37
CA LEU A 619 32.45 -3.42 3.02
C LEU A 619 33.64 -3.19 2.06
N LYS A 620 33.47 -2.32 1.06
CA LYS A 620 34.53 -1.97 0.10
C LYS A 620 35.73 -1.31 0.74
N THR A 621 35.62 -0.73 1.93
CA THR A 621 36.75 -0.13 2.66
C THR A 621 37.57 -1.16 3.44
N GLN A 622 37.02 -2.38 3.65
CA GLN A 622 37.72 -3.38 4.46
C GLN A 622 38.90 -4.00 3.71
N PRO A 623 40.10 -4.08 4.32
CA PRO A 623 41.31 -4.49 3.62
C PRO A 623 41.29 -5.92 3.10
N PHE A 624 40.48 -6.78 3.71
CA PHE A 624 40.31 -8.20 3.38
C PHE A 624 39.15 -8.47 2.39
N VAL A 625 38.46 -7.43 1.93
CA VAL A 625 37.30 -7.55 1.03
C VAL A 625 37.68 -7.28 -0.42
N ASP A 626 37.30 -8.17 -1.33
CA ASP A 626 37.27 -7.91 -2.77
C ASP A 626 35.99 -7.14 -3.10
N GLY A 627 36.08 -5.82 -3.18
CA GLY A 627 34.96 -4.92 -3.39
C GLY A 627 34.23 -5.08 -4.71
N GLU A 628 34.80 -5.79 -5.70
CA GLU A 628 34.17 -6.11 -6.98
C GLU A 628 33.41 -7.44 -6.94
N LYS A 629 33.55 -8.21 -5.85
CA LYS A 629 32.97 -9.54 -5.69
C LYS A 629 32.09 -9.61 -4.44
N ILE A 630 31.06 -8.79 -4.37
CA ILE A 630 30.05 -8.83 -3.31
C ILE A 630 28.76 -9.42 -3.88
N ALA A 631 28.41 -10.62 -3.42
CA ALA A 631 27.20 -11.38 -3.82
C ALA A 631 26.07 -11.20 -2.81
N PHE A 632 24.84 -11.41 -3.26
CA PHE A 632 23.65 -11.42 -2.41
C PHE A 632 22.99 -12.81 -2.43
N TYR A 633 22.65 -13.35 -1.26
CA TYR A 633 21.94 -14.62 -1.10
C TYR A 633 20.95 -14.51 0.05
N GLY A 634 19.66 -14.78 -0.21
CA GLY A 634 18.62 -14.67 0.82
C GLY A 634 17.49 -15.66 0.64
N LEU A 635 16.89 -16.09 1.76
CA LEU A 635 15.74 -16.99 1.82
C LEU A 635 14.47 -16.22 2.22
N SER A 636 13.31 -16.58 1.59
CA SER A 636 12.01 -16.03 1.96
C SER A 636 11.95 -14.50 1.74
N TYR A 637 11.61 -13.69 2.74
CA TYR A 637 11.79 -12.23 2.63
C TYR A 637 13.22 -11.80 2.31
N GLY A 638 14.22 -12.63 2.65
CA GLY A 638 15.59 -12.47 2.15
C GLY A 638 15.69 -12.72 0.65
N GLY A 639 14.91 -13.67 0.13
CA GLY A 639 14.73 -13.89 -1.31
C GLY A 639 13.99 -12.73 -1.98
N LYS A 640 12.93 -12.17 -1.35
CA LYS A 640 12.27 -10.92 -1.78
C LYS A 640 13.30 -9.77 -1.88
N SER A 641 14.21 -9.70 -0.91
CA SER A 641 15.33 -8.73 -0.89
C SER A 641 16.31 -8.99 -2.03
N ALA A 642 16.63 -10.26 -2.33
CA ALA A 642 17.53 -10.65 -3.44
C ALA A 642 16.96 -10.27 -4.82
N MET A 643 15.66 -10.11 -4.96
CA MET A 643 15.04 -9.61 -6.19
C MET A 643 15.09 -8.08 -6.30
N ARG A 644 14.89 -7.34 -5.20
CA ARG A 644 14.75 -5.89 -5.21
C ARG A 644 16.07 -5.16 -5.09
N ILE A 645 16.90 -5.55 -4.11
CA ILE A 645 18.13 -4.82 -3.79
C ILE A 645 19.17 -4.92 -4.90
N PRO A 646 19.56 -6.11 -5.42
CA PRO A 646 20.51 -6.19 -6.53
C PRO A 646 19.96 -5.67 -7.85
N ALA A 647 18.64 -5.66 -8.06
CA ALA A 647 18.04 -5.03 -9.24
C ALA A 647 18.27 -3.51 -9.25
N VAL A 648 18.32 -2.88 -8.07
CA VAL A 648 18.58 -1.44 -7.89
C VAL A 648 20.05 -1.13 -7.73
N LEU A 649 20.78 -1.91 -6.91
CA LEU A 649 22.19 -1.68 -6.59
C LEU A 649 23.13 -2.58 -7.44
N PRO A 650 23.75 -2.03 -8.48
CA PRO A 650 24.64 -2.79 -9.36
C PRO A 650 25.96 -3.23 -8.69
N ASP A 651 26.28 -2.70 -7.52
CA ASP A 651 27.44 -3.08 -6.71
C ASP A 651 27.39 -4.53 -6.21
N TYR A 652 26.22 -5.14 -6.13
CA TYR A 652 26.11 -6.60 -5.97
C TYR A 652 26.45 -7.28 -7.29
N CYS A 653 27.56 -8.03 -7.33
CA CYS A 653 28.04 -8.69 -8.54
C CYS A 653 27.22 -9.93 -8.95
N LEU A 654 26.40 -10.48 -8.04
CA LEU A 654 25.62 -11.71 -8.21
C LEU A 654 24.43 -11.70 -7.26
N SER A 655 23.28 -12.31 -7.65
CA SER A 655 22.12 -12.47 -6.76
C SER A 655 21.59 -13.90 -6.79
N ILE A 656 21.23 -14.42 -5.59
CA ILE A 656 20.60 -15.73 -5.38
C ILE A 656 19.32 -15.54 -4.59
N CYS A 657 18.19 -15.90 -5.19
CA CYS A 657 16.87 -15.88 -4.58
C CYS A 657 16.43 -17.28 -4.18
N SER A 658 16.35 -17.55 -2.88
CA SER A 658 15.92 -18.83 -2.32
C SER A 658 14.51 -18.71 -1.74
N GLY A 659 13.63 -19.66 -2.08
CA GLY A 659 12.32 -19.87 -1.48
C GLY A 659 11.29 -18.73 -1.64
N ASP A 660 11.56 -17.73 -2.50
CA ASP A 660 10.66 -16.59 -2.73
C ASP A 660 10.35 -16.34 -4.21
N PHE A 661 11.24 -16.71 -5.14
CA PHE A 661 11.05 -16.47 -6.57
C PHE A 661 9.72 -17.07 -7.06
N ASN A 662 8.87 -16.22 -7.67
CA ASN A 662 7.49 -16.59 -7.97
C ASN A 662 6.89 -15.73 -9.09
N GLU A 663 5.71 -16.10 -9.57
CA GLU A 663 4.78 -15.18 -10.21
C GLU A 663 4.17 -14.30 -9.10
N TRP A 664 4.95 -13.28 -8.71
CA TRP A 664 4.72 -12.47 -7.52
C TRP A 664 3.37 -11.73 -7.56
N VAL A 665 3.05 -11.11 -8.70
CA VAL A 665 1.83 -10.32 -8.86
C VAL A 665 0.58 -11.18 -8.67
N ARG A 666 0.59 -12.39 -9.24
CA ARG A 666 -0.51 -13.35 -9.06
C ARG A 666 -0.62 -13.79 -7.60
N LYS A 667 0.51 -14.06 -6.95
CA LYS A 667 0.54 -14.43 -5.53
C LYS A 667 -0.02 -13.32 -4.63
N CYS A 668 0.20 -12.05 -4.97
CA CYS A 668 -0.30 -10.91 -4.21
C CYS A 668 -1.77 -10.59 -4.48
N ALA A 669 -2.28 -10.86 -5.70
CA ALA A 669 -3.60 -10.36 -6.12
C ALA A 669 -4.68 -11.44 -6.29
N THR A 670 -4.33 -12.73 -6.50
CA THR A 670 -5.33 -13.77 -6.73
C THR A 670 -6.09 -14.15 -5.47
N VAL A 671 -7.36 -14.48 -5.63
CA VAL A 671 -8.21 -15.11 -4.60
C VAL A 671 -8.47 -16.59 -4.88
N ASP A 672 -7.86 -17.14 -5.93
CA ASP A 672 -8.13 -18.49 -6.44
C ASP A 672 -7.11 -19.50 -5.94
N LEU A 673 -6.26 -19.13 -4.99
CA LEU A 673 -5.23 -20.01 -4.42
C LEU A 673 -5.04 -19.78 -2.92
N PRO A 674 -5.01 -20.84 -2.09
CA PRO A 674 -4.83 -20.72 -0.64
C PRO A 674 -3.52 -20.07 -0.18
N LEU A 675 -2.49 -20.10 -1.04
CA LEU A 675 -1.16 -19.54 -0.79
C LEU A 675 -1.06 -18.04 -1.08
N SER A 676 -2.14 -17.42 -1.57
CA SER A 676 -2.17 -15.99 -1.85
C SER A 676 -2.00 -15.16 -0.58
N TYR A 677 -1.24 -14.08 -0.70
CA TYR A 677 -1.10 -13.10 0.37
C TYR A 677 -2.41 -12.40 0.74
N VAL A 678 -3.42 -12.37 -0.15
CA VAL A 678 -4.76 -11.86 0.18
C VAL A 678 -5.32 -12.51 1.45
N TYR A 679 -4.97 -13.79 1.71
CA TYR A 679 -5.41 -14.55 2.87
C TYR A 679 -4.44 -14.51 4.06
N SER A 680 -3.37 -13.71 4.01
CA SER A 680 -2.37 -13.61 5.08
C SER A 680 -2.61 -12.41 5.99
N GLY A 681 -1.92 -12.37 7.13
CA GLY A 681 -1.87 -11.19 8.01
C GLY A 681 -0.79 -10.18 7.61
N GLU A 682 -0.11 -10.39 6.49
CA GLU A 682 1.01 -9.58 6.02
C GLU A 682 0.50 -8.38 5.19
N TYR A 683 -0.19 -7.42 5.84
CA TYR A 683 -0.79 -6.30 5.15
C TYR A 683 0.21 -5.26 4.62
N GLU A 684 1.49 -5.43 4.88
CA GLU A 684 2.61 -4.63 4.34
C GLU A 684 3.10 -5.12 2.98
N ILE A 685 2.62 -6.26 2.50
CA ILE A 685 3.24 -6.99 1.39
C ILE A 685 3.07 -6.30 0.04
N TRP A 686 1.96 -5.57 -0.15
CA TRP A 686 1.60 -4.97 -1.44
C TRP A 686 2.42 -3.74 -1.77
N GLU A 687 2.81 -3.65 -3.04
CA GLU A 687 3.57 -2.54 -3.63
C GLU A 687 2.74 -1.90 -4.74
N TRP A 688 2.51 -0.59 -4.65
CA TRP A 688 1.61 0.13 -5.55
C TRP A 688 1.97 -0.05 -7.01
N ASN A 689 0.99 -0.51 -7.81
CA ASN A 689 1.08 -0.62 -9.28
C ASN A 689 2.23 -1.52 -9.79
N LEU A 690 2.84 -2.34 -8.92
CA LEU A 690 3.96 -3.20 -9.29
C LEU A 690 3.54 -4.17 -10.40
N GLY A 691 2.30 -4.67 -10.36
CA GLY A 691 1.75 -5.59 -11.35
C GLY A 691 1.79 -5.06 -12.79
N ASN A 692 1.65 -3.78 -13.01
CA ASN A 692 1.73 -3.17 -14.34
C ASN A 692 3.16 -2.78 -14.74
N THR A 693 4.13 -2.85 -13.83
CA THR A 693 5.50 -2.35 -14.05
C THR A 693 6.56 -3.46 -13.98
N PHE A 694 6.70 -4.16 -12.85
CA PHE A 694 7.76 -5.15 -12.63
C PHE A 694 7.21 -6.37 -11.88
N ASN A 695 7.49 -7.56 -12.40
CA ASN A 695 7.37 -8.82 -11.70
C ASN A 695 8.79 -9.38 -11.50
N TYR A 696 8.96 -10.55 -10.96
CA TYR A 696 10.27 -11.12 -10.65
C TYR A 696 11.14 -11.35 -11.88
N ALA A 697 10.56 -11.74 -13.02
CA ALA A 697 11.32 -11.84 -14.27
C ALA A 697 11.85 -10.50 -14.75
N GLU A 698 11.07 -9.42 -14.65
CA GLU A 698 11.50 -8.07 -15.01
C GLU A 698 12.58 -7.56 -14.04
N MET A 699 12.47 -7.84 -12.72
CA MET A 699 13.51 -7.50 -11.75
C MET A 699 14.82 -8.26 -12.05
N ALA A 700 14.74 -9.56 -12.39
CA ALA A 700 15.91 -10.34 -12.81
C ALA A 700 16.56 -9.79 -14.10
N ALA A 701 15.76 -9.23 -15.02
CA ALA A 701 16.28 -8.55 -16.20
C ALA A 701 17.07 -7.28 -15.86
N LEU A 702 16.76 -6.59 -14.74
CA LEU A 702 17.55 -5.48 -14.22
C LEU A 702 18.86 -5.94 -13.57
N ILE A 703 18.93 -7.20 -13.10
CA ILE A 703 20.16 -7.80 -12.58
C ILE A 703 21.12 -8.15 -13.71
N ALA A 704 20.61 -8.62 -14.85
CA ALA A 704 21.45 -8.93 -16.02
C ALA A 704 22.37 -7.75 -16.43
N PRO A 705 23.62 -7.99 -16.85
CA PRO A 705 24.27 -9.27 -17.23
C PRO A 705 24.97 -10.02 -16.08
N ARG A 706 24.71 -9.61 -14.82
CA ARG A 706 25.29 -10.23 -13.63
C ARG A 706 24.65 -11.61 -13.40
N PRO A 707 25.37 -12.59 -12.82
CA PRO A 707 24.84 -13.91 -12.52
C PRO A 707 23.62 -13.86 -11.62
N PHE A 708 22.61 -14.68 -11.92
CA PHE A 708 21.37 -14.80 -11.17
C PHE A 708 20.97 -16.25 -10.98
N MET A 709 20.62 -16.65 -9.76
CA MET A 709 20.18 -18.00 -9.44
C MET A 709 18.89 -18.01 -8.61
N VAL A 710 18.07 -19.01 -8.88
CA VAL A 710 16.90 -19.37 -8.07
C VAL A 710 17.15 -20.72 -7.39
N GLU A 711 16.86 -20.82 -6.10
CA GLU A 711 16.85 -22.04 -5.33
C GLU A 711 15.43 -22.33 -4.85
N ARG A 712 14.86 -23.52 -5.18
CA ARG A 712 13.46 -23.85 -4.95
C ARG A 712 13.27 -25.28 -4.42
N GLY A 713 12.64 -25.41 -3.25
CA GLY A 713 12.19 -26.69 -2.71
C GLY A 713 10.80 -27.07 -3.25
N HIS A 714 10.61 -28.32 -3.68
CA HIS A 714 9.32 -28.78 -4.20
C HIS A 714 8.20 -28.75 -3.16
N ASP A 715 8.53 -28.99 -1.89
CA ASP A 715 7.58 -29.00 -0.78
C ASP A 715 7.50 -27.62 -0.08
N ASP A 716 8.01 -26.56 -0.71
CA ASP A 716 7.95 -25.22 -0.19
C ASP A 716 6.52 -24.67 -0.27
N GLY A 717 5.87 -24.49 0.89
CA GLY A 717 4.47 -24.09 1.02
C GLY A 717 4.16 -22.62 0.68
N VAL A 718 5.15 -21.81 0.24
CA VAL A 718 4.93 -20.39 -0.07
C VAL A 718 4.71 -20.11 -1.56
N GLY A 719 4.72 -21.09 -2.42
CA GLY A 719 4.47 -20.92 -3.86
C GLY A 719 4.24 -22.24 -4.58
N LEU A 720 3.97 -22.18 -5.88
CA LEU A 720 3.84 -23.31 -6.78
C LEU A 720 5.04 -23.39 -7.73
N ASP A 721 5.54 -24.59 -7.98
CA ASP A 721 6.65 -24.80 -8.92
C ASP A 721 6.32 -24.31 -10.33
N GLU A 722 5.06 -24.45 -10.77
CA GLU A 722 4.59 -23.99 -12.07
C GLU A 722 4.68 -22.45 -12.20
N TRP A 723 4.43 -21.72 -11.13
CA TRP A 723 4.55 -20.26 -11.13
C TRP A 723 6.02 -19.81 -11.12
N VAL A 724 6.85 -20.54 -10.38
CA VAL A 724 8.31 -20.34 -10.39
C VAL A 724 8.88 -20.62 -11.79
N ALA A 725 8.52 -21.76 -12.38
CA ALA A 725 8.95 -22.14 -13.71
C ALA A 725 8.50 -21.15 -14.78
N TYR A 726 7.26 -20.66 -14.70
CA TYR A 726 6.72 -19.66 -15.63
C TYR A 726 7.54 -18.37 -15.65
N GLU A 727 7.80 -17.80 -14.48
CA GLU A 727 8.61 -16.58 -14.39
C GLU A 727 10.08 -16.84 -14.74
N TYR A 728 10.65 -17.97 -14.29
CA TYR A 728 12.04 -18.27 -14.59
C TYR A 728 12.29 -18.55 -16.09
N ALA A 729 11.32 -19.10 -16.80
CA ALA A 729 11.43 -19.28 -18.26
C ALA A 729 11.65 -17.96 -19.01
N LYS A 730 11.09 -16.84 -18.52
CA LYS A 730 11.33 -15.49 -19.07
C LYS A 730 12.76 -15.04 -18.81
N VAL A 731 13.27 -15.26 -17.59
CA VAL A 731 14.66 -14.96 -17.20
C VAL A 731 15.63 -15.76 -18.05
N PHE A 732 15.47 -17.07 -18.09
CA PHE A 732 16.31 -17.99 -18.85
C PHE A 732 16.37 -17.62 -20.33
N ARG A 733 15.22 -17.35 -20.95
CA ARG A 733 15.13 -16.86 -22.33
C ARG A 733 15.90 -15.57 -22.54
N TYR A 734 15.82 -14.62 -21.60
CA TYR A 734 16.52 -13.36 -21.72
C TYR A 734 18.02 -13.52 -21.65
N TYR A 735 18.54 -14.23 -20.64
CA TYR A 735 19.98 -14.50 -20.52
C TYR A 735 20.52 -15.27 -21.73
N ASN A 736 19.82 -16.27 -22.24
CA ASN A 736 20.24 -17.00 -23.45
C ASN A 736 20.29 -16.10 -24.69
N LYS A 737 19.32 -15.22 -24.88
CA LYS A 737 19.33 -14.26 -26.01
C LYS A 737 20.51 -13.27 -25.93
N LEU A 738 21.04 -13.05 -24.74
CA LEU A 738 22.25 -12.24 -24.55
C LEU A 738 23.55 -13.04 -24.69
N GLY A 739 23.50 -14.35 -24.96
CA GLY A 739 24.67 -15.23 -24.95
C GLY A 739 25.19 -15.52 -23.53
N LEU A 740 24.41 -15.27 -22.51
CA LEU A 740 24.76 -15.36 -21.10
C LEU A 740 24.10 -16.56 -20.38
N GLY A 741 23.67 -17.60 -21.09
CA GLY A 741 22.92 -18.72 -20.53
C GLY A 741 23.57 -19.36 -19.30
N GLY A 742 24.93 -19.44 -19.25
CA GLY A 742 25.65 -19.95 -18.09
C GLY A 742 25.64 -19.05 -16.84
N LYS A 743 25.10 -17.83 -16.95
CA LYS A 743 24.97 -16.88 -15.84
C LYS A 743 23.57 -16.88 -15.19
N SER A 744 22.65 -17.74 -15.68
CA SER A 744 21.33 -17.91 -15.06
C SER A 744 21.09 -19.38 -14.78
N GLN A 745 20.74 -19.71 -13.54
CA GLN A 745 20.51 -21.08 -13.08
C GLN A 745 19.28 -21.15 -12.17
N ILE A 746 18.57 -22.27 -12.22
CA ILE A 746 17.57 -22.64 -11.21
C ILE A 746 17.91 -24.03 -10.69
N GLU A 747 17.83 -24.20 -9.37
CA GLU A 747 17.92 -25.49 -8.68
C GLU A 747 16.56 -25.83 -8.08
N TYR A 748 15.99 -26.97 -8.49
CA TYR A 748 14.87 -27.59 -7.79
C TYR A 748 15.41 -28.73 -6.93
N PHE A 749 14.91 -28.83 -5.69
CA PHE A 749 15.30 -29.90 -4.77
C PHE A 749 14.11 -30.44 -4.00
N ASN A 750 14.18 -31.71 -3.61
CA ASN A 750 13.19 -32.33 -2.73
C ASN A 750 13.39 -31.82 -1.31
N GLY A 751 12.50 -30.94 -0.87
CA GLY A 751 12.58 -30.34 0.46
C GLY A 751 11.62 -29.16 0.66
N PRO A 752 11.45 -28.73 1.92
CA PRO A 752 10.55 -27.66 2.31
C PRO A 752 11.16 -26.27 2.05
N HIS A 753 10.57 -25.24 2.66
CA HIS A 753 11.04 -23.86 2.68
C HIS A 753 12.36 -23.73 3.47
N THR A 754 13.49 -23.96 2.83
CA THR A 754 14.82 -24.04 3.47
C THR A 754 15.94 -23.72 2.48
N ILE A 755 17.09 -23.32 3.00
CA ILE A 755 18.35 -23.31 2.25
C ILE A 755 18.75 -24.75 1.92
N ASN A 756 18.98 -25.04 0.63
CA ASN A 756 19.60 -26.29 0.17
C ASN A 756 21.13 -26.17 0.08
N GLY A 757 21.62 -25.10 -0.49
CA GLY A 757 23.02 -24.73 -0.53
C GLY A 757 23.90 -25.55 -1.51
N LYS A 758 23.39 -26.64 -2.12
CA LYS A 758 24.20 -27.54 -2.97
C LYS A 758 24.58 -26.88 -4.29
N GLY A 759 23.61 -26.59 -5.13
CA GLY A 759 23.83 -25.88 -6.40
C GLY A 759 24.28 -24.45 -6.18
N THR A 760 23.84 -23.82 -5.11
CA THR A 760 24.20 -22.45 -4.73
C THR A 760 25.70 -22.32 -4.45
N VAL A 761 26.29 -23.23 -3.66
CA VAL A 761 27.74 -23.21 -3.38
C VAL A 761 28.54 -23.39 -4.67
N GLU A 762 28.12 -24.27 -5.56
CA GLU A 762 28.79 -24.44 -6.86
C GLU A 762 28.66 -23.21 -7.75
N PHE A 763 27.49 -22.58 -7.77
CA PHE A 763 27.25 -21.32 -8.51
C PHE A 763 28.13 -20.18 -7.97
N LEU A 764 28.23 -20.05 -6.65
CA LEU A 764 29.16 -19.07 -6.04
C LEU A 764 30.61 -19.36 -6.42
N ARG A 765 31.03 -20.64 -6.34
CA ARG A 765 32.39 -21.05 -6.74
C ARG A 765 32.69 -20.69 -8.19
N GLN A 766 31.76 -20.96 -9.10
CA GLN A 766 31.91 -20.69 -10.53
C GLN A 766 32.09 -19.19 -10.82
N HIS A 767 31.34 -18.34 -10.13
CA HIS A 767 31.28 -16.90 -10.45
C HIS A 767 32.15 -16.03 -9.55
N LEU A 768 32.51 -16.45 -8.36
CA LEU A 768 33.39 -15.72 -7.45
C LEU A 768 34.81 -16.29 -7.38
N GLY A 769 35.02 -17.54 -7.82
CA GLY A 769 36.35 -18.15 -7.95
C GLY A 769 36.85 -18.79 -6.66
N ARG A 770 36.00 -19.39 -5.82
CA ARG A 770 36.37 -20.12 -4.60
C ARG A 770 35.58 -21.41 -4.40
#